data_8915df9cc4b0157a561fe849a45bbacb
#
_entry.id   8915df9cc4b0157a561fe849a45bbacb
#
_cell.length_a   1.000
_cell.length_b   1.000
_cell.length_c   1.000
_cell.angle_alpha   90.00
_cell.angle_beta   90.00
_cell.angle_gamma   90.00
#
_symmetry.space_group_name_H-M   'P 1'
#
loop_
_entity.id
_entity.type
_entity.pdbx_description
1 polymer ?
#
loop_
_entity_poly.entity_id
_entity_poly.type
_entity_poly.pdbx_seq_one_letter_code
_entity_poly.pdbx_strand_id
1 'polypeptide(L)'
;MDDNMRNAWLDMISKVYTNLHNSDRVLKASNVSDKKRERLLKYFERLEELHNRVSETRSVNGEKLLKSFYYDLYVIKPENIPDAYFQNQVRLAKELGYGNIKLTAEAKKGMIEEVIDDQKETLDKWIEYFLYDEESKSYEMWEKYWVFQGLQSIGKYDKETSKFSKRDKTTVYPFPSVEREYIFTTLKLMEDFLKDKKSEEDIKQALSTGNFKLLYEYVIKQSFLKGEHQSNSDDGKWIKYEQGSDYNILRDSLQGYYTGWCTAAGENFAKDQLAGGDFYVYYSLDKNGEAKVPRIAIRMDGKDKIGEIRGIADNQNMEPEMMSILEEKLKEFPDRDKYLKKENDMKLLTLIDKKVNDNIDLTLEELKFLYEIDGQIIGFGYRKDPRIEEIKRKRNERKDYSLIFNVKEEEVALSQKEWLNNPEKFKALPGSIDSLYLTSAEGLVLPQLVGGNIELRSLASADGLVLPKSIGGKIYLNSLTSAEGLVLPKSIGGDIFLDSLTSAEGLVLPESIGDDILLRSLASAEGLVLPESIGGSIFLSSLTSAEGLVLPKSIGRHIDLRSLTSAEGLVLPQHVGGGINLSSLTSAEGLVLPQHVGDYIELRSLTSADGLVLPQHFGGYIDLRSLTSAEGLVLPQHVRDINLSSLTSADGLVLPQHVGGYIDLNSLTSAEGLVLPHYFNLNKLKCPDNIKEEIMNNPDKYYMAPTEEDKKGIKK
;
A
#
# COMPACT_ATOMS: atom_id res chain seq x y z
N MET A 1 -22.75 47.34 -15.93
CA MET A 1 -23.96 47.22 -15.07
C MET A 1 -24.53 48.61 -14.79
N ASP A 2 -25.86 48.77 -14.67
CA ASP A 2 -26.44 50.07 -14.34
C ASP A 2 -26.32 50.42 -12.85
N ASP A 3 -26.44 51.71 -12.52
CA ASP A 3 -26.29 52.20 -11.13
C ASP A 3 -27.32 51.60 -10.16
N ASN A 4 -28.48 51.20 -10.63
CA ASN A 4 -29.52 50.61 -9.80
C ASN A 4 -29.12 49.21 -9.34
N MET A 5 -28.54 48.41 -10.24
CA MET A 5 -28.10 47.08 -9.95
C MET A 5 -26.88 47.10 -8.99
N ARG A 6 -25.91 47.98 -9.25
CA ARG A 6 -24.78 48.19 -8.34
C ARG A 6 -25.22 48.52 -6.92
N ASN A 7 -26.20 49.42 -6.80
CA ASN A 7 -26.75 49.81 -5.50
C ASN A 7 -27.49 48.64 -4.81
N ALA A 8 -28.23 47.81 -5.57
CA ALA A 8 -28.90 46.63 -5.03
C ALA A 8 -27.89 45.59 -4.47
N TRP A 9 -26.77 45.36 -5.19
CA TRP A 9 -25.67 44.51 -4.70
C TRP A 9 -25.01 45.05 -3.44
N LEU A 10 -24.69 46.36 -3.39
CA LEU A 10 -24.08 47.00 -2.22
C LEU A 10 -25.00 46.96 -1.01
N ASP A 11 -26.31 47.11 -1.18
CA ASP A 11 -27.29 46.99 -0.11
C ASP A 11 -27.38 45.54 0.40
N MET A 12 -27.37 44.57 -0.49
CA MET A 12 -27.35 43.15 -0.14
C MET A 12 -26.09 42.80 0.62
N ILE A 13 -24.90 43.15 0.12
CA ILE A 13 -23.61 42.90 0.78
C ILE A 13 -23.56 43.56 2.17
N SER A 14 -24.04 44.81 2.29
CA SER A 14 -24.09 45.51 3.58
C SER A 14 -25.01 44.80 4.59
N LYS A 15 -26.09 44.18 4.11
CA LYS A 15 -27.04 43.43 4.94
C LYS A 15 -26.46 42.05 5.34
N VAL A 16 -25.80 41.33 4.41
CA VAL A 16 -25.22 40.02 4.64
C VAL A 16 -23.97 40.10 5.53
N TYR A 17 -23.10 41.05 5.25
CA TYR A 17 -21.85 41.26 5.98
C TYR A 17 -21.95 42.52 6.87
N THR A 18 -22.78 42.45 7.90
CA THR A 18 -23.22 43.60 8.71
C THR A 18 -22.10 44.46 9.29
N ASN A 19 -20.92 43.90 9.54
CA ASN A 19 -19.77 44.63 10.10
C ASN A 19 -18.71 45.03 9.05
N LEU A 20 -18.89 44.66 7.79
CA LEU A 20 -17.90 44.92 6.74
C LEU A 20 -17.56 46.41 6.62
N HIS A 21 -18.59 47.27 6.58
CA HIS A 21 -18.43 48.72 6.42
C HIS A 21 -17.71 49.41 7.60
N ASN A 22 -17.57 48.74 8.74
CA ASN A 22 -16.84 49.21 9.91
C ASN A 22 -15.49 48.44 10.11
N SER A 23 -15.14 47.53 9.24
CA SER A 23 -13.88 46.85 9.31
C SER A 23 -12.71 47.79 9.02
N ASP A 24 -11.57 47.58 9.70
CA ASP A 24 -10.37 48.41 9.52
C ASP A 24 -9.93 48.53 8.06
N ARG A 25 -10.10 47.47 7.29
CA ARG A 25 -9.74 47.43 5.85
C ARG A 25 -10.62 48.34 5.02
N VAL A 26 -11.92 48.40 5.31
CA VAL A 26 -12.87 49.29 4.60
C VAL A 26 -12.69 50.74 5.05
N LEU A 27 -12.49 50.98 6.33
CA LEU A 27 -12.19 52.30 6.88
C LEU A 27 -10.90 52.89 6.31
N LYS A 28 -9.82 52.08 6.25
CA LYS A 28 -8.56 52.48 5.62
C LYS A 28 -8.67 52.78 4.12
N ALA A 29 -9.52 52.02 3.41
CA ALA A 29 -9.72 52.22 1.97
C ALA A 29 -10.54 53.46 1.63
N SER A 30 -11.48 53.85 2.50
CA SER A 30 -12.51 54.85 2.23
C SER A 30 -12.18 56.30 2.63
N ASN A 31 -10.97 56.58 3.24
CA ASN A 31 -10.64 57.88 3.79
C ASN A 31 -11.78 58.55 4.59
N VAL A 32 -12.47 57.75 5.39
CA VAL A 32 -13.50 58.16 6.36
C VAL A 32 -14.68 58.91 5.72
N SER A 33 -15.43 58.28 4.85
CA SER A 33 -16.79 58.71 4.51
C SER A 33 -17.79 58.30 5.59
N ASP A 34 -18.71 59.15 6.00
CA ASP A 34 -19.71 58.84 7.01
C ASP A 34 -20.85 57.93 6.48
N LYS A 35 -20.97 57.77 5.15
CA LYS A 35 -22.01 56.98 4.52
C LYS A 35 -21.53 55.54 4.26
N LYS A 36 -22.23 54.59 4.82
CA LYS A 36 -21.88 53.12 4.72
C LYS A 36 -21.69 52.67 3.27
N ARG A 37 -22.58 53.05 2.35
CA ARG A 37 -22.55 52.68 0.93
C ARG A 37 -21.33 53.25 0.22
N GLU A 38 -20.96 54.52 0.46
CA GLU A 38 -19.76 55.12 -0.09
C GLU A 38 -18.48 54.45 0.38
N ARG A 39 -18.41 54.00 1.65
CA ARG A 39 -17.25 53.26 2.17
C ARG A 39 -17.10 51.94 1.42
N LEU A 40 -18.17 51.19 1.25
CA LEU A 40 -18.10 49.90 0.54
C LEU A 40 -17.74 50.10 -0.94
N LEU A 41 -18.33 51.09 -1.62
CA LEU A 41 -18.02 51.41 -3.00
C LEU A 41 -16.53 51.70 -3.18
N LYS A 42 -15.98 52.62 -2.40
CA LYS A 42 -14.53 52.93 -2.43
C LYS A 42 -13.62 51.73 -2.09
N TYR A 43 -14.09 50.89 -1.22
CA TYR A 43 -13.35 49.65 -0.90
C TYR A 43 -13.30 48.70 -2.09
N PHE A 44 -14.45 48.49 -2.78
CA PHE A 44 -14.53 47.65 -3.96
C PHE A 44 -13.77 48.23 -5.16
N GLU A 45 -13.87 49.53 -5.41
CA GLU A 45 -13.08 50.22 -6.44
C GLU A 45 -11.57 50.03 -6.21
N ARG A 46 -11.11 50.18 -4.98
CA ARG A 46 -9.68 49.96 -4.64
C ARG A 46 -9.28 48.49 -4.75
N LEU A 47 -10.16 47.56 -4.42
CA LEU A 47 -9.89 46.14 -4.57
C LEU A 47 -9.82 45.74 -6.04
N GLU A 48 -10.71 46.30 -6.86
CA GLU A 48 -10.72 46.14 -8.31
C GLU A 48 -9.45 46.69 -8.96
N GLU A 49 -9.03 47.90 -8.58
CA GLU A 49 -7.75 48.49 -9.04
C GLU A 49 -6.57 47.58 -8.72
N LEU A 50 -6.54 46.98 -7.53
CA LEU A 50 -5.50 46.04 -7.13
C LEU A 50 -5.52 44.78 -7.99
N HIS A 51 -6.67 44.18 -8.19
CA HIS A 51 -6.83 42.99 -9.03
C HIS A 51 -6.46 43.27 -10.49
N ASN A 52 -6.94 44.37 -11.08
CA ASN A 52 -6.63 44.76 -12.45
C ASN A 52 -5.13 45.04 -12.63
N ARG A 53 -4.52 45.72 -11.68
CA ARG A 53 -3.08 45.97 -11.71
C ARG A 53 -2.26 44.67 -11.69
N VAL A 54 -2.66 43.69 -10.91
CA VAL A 54 -1.96 42.37 -10.85
C VAL A 54 -2.21 41.59 -12.15
N SER A 55 -3.45 41.52 -12.63
CA SER A 55 -3.81 40.76 -13.84
C SER A 55 -3.21 41.34 -15.12
N GLU A 56 -3.19 42.67 -15.26
CA GLU A 56 -2.65 43.37 -16.43
C GLU A 56 -1.13 43.33 -16.50
N THR A 57 -0.46 43.55 -15.37
CA THR A 57 1.00 43.59 -15.32
C THR A 57 1.63 42.22 -15.23
N ARG A 58 0.87 41.20 -14.84
CA ARG A 58 1.36 39.84 -14.48
C ARG A 58 2.59 39.90 -13.58
N SER A 59 2.62 40.89 -12.69
CA SER A 59 3.73 41.13 -11.78
C SER A 59 3.82 40.04 -10.73
N VAL A 60 4.85 39.21 -10.78
CA VAL A 60 5.14 38.13 -9.81
C VAL A 60 5.14 38.67 -8.37
N ASN A 61 5.69 39.84 -8.14
CA ASN A 61 5.70 40.45 -6.80
C ASN A 61 4.33 40.98 -6.40
N GLY A 62 3.53 41.50 -7.34
CA GLY A 62 2.18 41.95 -7.08
C GLY A 62 1.27 40.75 -6.72
N GLU A 63 1.37 39.66 -7.44
CA GLU A 63 0.63 38.43 -7.16
C GLU A 63 1.00 37.83 -5.80
N LYS A 64 2.28 37.74 -5.47
CA LYS A 64 2.75 37.28 -4.13
C LYS A 64 2.18 38.14 -3.00
N LEU A 65 2.14 39.46 -3.16
CA LEU A 65 1.56 40.35 -2.15
C LEU A 65 0.05 40.13 -2.01
N LEU A 66 -0.66 39.96 -3.11
CA LEU A 66 -2.09 39.66 -3.10
C LEU A 66 -2.40 38.32 -2.46
N LYS A 67 -1.65 37.27 -2.83
CA LYS A 67 -1.77 35.93 -2.22
C LYS A 67 -1.48 36.00 -0.71
N SER A 68 -0.39 36.65 -0.30
CA SER A 68 -0.06 36.85 1.12
C SER A 68 -1.18 37.53 1.90
N PHE A 69 -1.80 38.55 1.31
CA PHE A 69 -2.96 39.22 1.91
C PHE A 69 -4.15 38.30 2.14
N TYR A 70 -4.43 37.42 1.18
CA TYR A 70 -5.50 36.42 1.30
C TYR A 70 -5.16 35.31 2.29
N TYR A 71 -3.88 34.87 2.34
CA TYR A 71 -3.43 33.85 3.30
C TYR A 71 -3.58 34.34 4.73
N ASP A 72 -3.19 35.57 5.04
CA ASP A 72 -3.36 36.18 6.37
C ASP A 72 -4.83 36.23 6.84
N LEU A 73 -5.76 36.35 5.91
CA LEU A 73 -7.19 36.46 6.21
C LEU A 73 -7.88 35.11 6.35
N TYR A 74 -7.47 34.12 5.57
CA TYR A 74 -8.31 32.98 5.28
C TYR A 74 -7.66 31.61 5.51
N VAL A 75 -6.34 31.51 5.48
CA VAL A 75 -5.63 30.27 5.79
C VAL A 75 -5.58 30.06 7.30
N ILE A 76 -5.78 28.83 7.73
CA ILE A 76 -5.73 28.48 9.15
C ILE A 76 -4.33 28.77 9.70
N LYS A 77 -4.28 29.31 10.91
CA LYS A 77 -3.00 29.52 11.60
C LYS A 77 -2.60 28.26 12.37
N PRO A 78 -1.30 27.97 12.52
CA PRO A 78 -0.81 26.77 13.23
C PRO A 78 -1.45 26.57 14.61
N GLU A 79 -1.62 27.64 15.37
CA GLU A 79 -2.21 27.64 16.71
C GLU A 79 -3.72 27.36 16.74
N ASN A 80 -4.40 27.45 15.61
CA ASN A 80 -5.85 27.25 15.48
C ASN A 80 -6.22 25.85 14.98
N ILE A 81 -5.23 24.99 14.66
CA ILE A 81 -5.50 23.60 14.25
C ILE A 81 -6.00 22.83 15.47
N PRO A 82 -7.22 22.24 15.40
CA PRO A 82 -7.83 21.59 16.58
C PRO A 82 -7.08 20.32 16.98
N ASP A 83 -6.96 20.04 18.26
CA ASP A 83 -6.40 18.78 18.76
C ASP A 83 -7.15 17.55 18.21
N ALA A 84 -8.45 17.67 17.95
CA ALA A 84 -9.25 16.61 17.35
C ALA A 84 -8.72 16.15 15.98
N TYR A 85 -8.09 17.04 15.22
CA TYR A 85 -7.41 16.67 13.96
C TYR A 85 -6.29 15.65 14.21
N PHE A 86 -5.40 15.95 15.16
CA PHE A 86 -4.28 15.05 15.50
C PHE A 86 -4.76 13.74 16.11
N GLN A 87 -5.80 13.78 16.95
CA GLN A 87 -6.41 12.57 17.50
C GLN A 87 -7.00 11.68 16.42
N ASN A 88 -7.64 12.28 15.40
CA ASN A 88 -8.18 11.53 14.27
C ASN A 88 -7.06 10.86 13.44
N GLN A 89 -5.92 11.54 13.23
CA GLN A 89 -4.76 10.94 12.56
C GLN A 89 -4.19 9.75 13.34
N VAL A 90 -4.09 9.86 14.68
CA VAL A 90 -3.69 8.73 15.53
C VAL A 90 -4.69 7.58 15.46
N ARG A 91 -6.00 7.86 15.42
CA ARG A 91 -7.05 6.86 15.28
C ARG A 91 -6.92 6.12 13.94
N LEU A 92 -6.78 6.86 12.83
CA LEU A 92 -6.60 6.28 11.49
C LEU A 92 -5.35 5.39 11.44
N ALA A 93 -4.22 5.85 11.99
CA ALA A 93 -3.00 5.06 12.08
C ALA A 93 -3.19 3.77 12.90
N LYS A 94 -3.94 3.85 14.01
CA LYS A 94 -4.29 2.67 14.82
C LYS A 94 -5.15 1.67 14.03
N GLU A 95 -6.16 2.15 13.31
CA GLU A 95 -7.04 1.33 12.47
C GLU A 95 -6.28 0.64 11.33
N LEU A 96 -5.22 1.27 10.84
CA LEU A 96 -4.32 0.72 9.83
C LEU A 96 -3.23 -0.22 10.38
N GLY A 97 -3.24 -0.51 11.70
CA GLY A 97 -2.31 -1.44 12.31
C GLY A 97 -0.95 -0.88 12.71
N TYR A 98 -0.77 0.45 12.68
CA TYR A 98 0.47 1.09 13.18
C TYR A 98 0.52 1.20 14.71
N GLY A 99 -0.53 0.74 15.39
CA GLY A 99 -0.63 0.74 16.86
C GLY A 99 -0.86 2.12 17.47
N ASN A 100 -0.56 2.25 18.77
CA ASN A 100 -0.70 3.54 19.47
C ASN A 100 0.51 4.45 19.19
N ILE A 101 0.44 5.20 18.11
CA ILE A 101 1.49 6.15 17.72
C ILE A 101 1.46 7.35 18.66
N LYS A 102 2.58 7.67 19.30
CA LYS A 102 2.79 8.98 19.93
C LYS A 102 3.30 9.95 18.87
N LEU A 103 2.50 10.94 18.52
CA LEU A 103 2.92 11.99 17.60
C LEU A 103 4.08 12.77 18.21
N THR A 104 5.24 12.75 17.57
CA THR A 104 6.37 13.59 17.91
C THR A 104 6.07 15.05 17.56
N ALA A 105 6.82 15.99 18.15
CA ALA A 105 6.70 17.41 17.80
C ALA A 105 6.99 17.67 16.31
N GLU A 106 7.94 16.93 15.73
CA GLU A 106 8.27 17.00 14.30
C GLU A 106 7.14 16.47 13.41
N ALA A 107 6.54 15.32 13.76
CA ALA A 107 5.39 14.80 13.03
C ALA A 107 4.19 15.76 13.07
N LYS A 108 3.90 16.35 14.25
CA LYS A 108 2.86 17.39 14.36
C LYS A 108 3.18 18.61 13.50
N LYS A 109 4.44 19.06 13.48
CA LYS A 109 4.86 20.18 12.64
C LYS A 109 4.65 19.90 11.16
N GLY A 110 5.06 18.73 10.68
CA GLY A 110 4.81 18.31 9.29
C GLY A 110 3.33 18.30 8.93
N MET A 111 2.47 17.76 9.79
CA MET A 111 1.01 17.77 9.58
C MET A 111 0.41 19.17 9.55
N ILE A 112 0.94 20.10 10.36
CA ILE A 112 0.53 21.51 10.37
C ILE A 112 0.90 22.18 9.04
N GLU A 113 2.14 21.98 8.58
CA GLU A 113 2.64 22.53 7.33
C GLU A 113 1.80 22.02 6.14
N GLU A 114 1.51 20.73 6.11
CA GLU A 114 0.65 20.12 5.08
C GLU A 114 -0.74 20.75 5.00
N VAL A 115 -1.44 20.89 6.14
CA VAL A 115 -2.77 21.53 6.18
C VAL A 115 -2.73 22.97 5.69
N ILE A 116 -1.70 23.72 6.06
CA ILE A 116 -1.54 25.12 5.66
C ILE A 116 -1.27 25.22 4.16
N ASP A 117 -0.40 24.38 3.64
CA ASP A 117 -0.01 24.42 2.23
C ASP A 117 -1.16 23.95 1.33
N ASP A 118 -1.92 22.90 1.71
CA ASP A 118 -3.14 22.48 1.01
C ASP A 118 -4.20 23.60 0.97
N GLN A 119 -4.38 24.32 2.08
CA GLN A 119 -5.28 25.47 2.09
C GLN A 119 -4.78 26.63 1.21
N LYS A 120 -3.49 26.96 1.23
CA LYS A 120 -2.94 28.02 0.37
C LYS A 120 -3.14 27.69 -1.09
N GLU A 121 -2.81 26.49 -1.49
CA GLU A 121 -2.88 26.09 -2.89
C GLU A 121 -4.29 26.05 -3.43
N THR A 122 -5.23 25.49 -2.66
CA THR A 122 -6.65 25.51 -3.07
C THR A 122 -7.21 26.94 -3.10
N LEU A 123 -6.73 27.83 -2.22
CA LEU A 123 -7.06 29.25 -2.25
C LEU A 123 -6.43 29.96 -3.46
N ASP A 124 -5.20 29.60 -3.84
CA ASP A 124 -4.51 30.13 -5.00
C ASP A 124 -5.26 29.84 -6.30
N LYS A 125 -5.83 28.65 -6.47
CA LYS A 125 -6.67 28.29 -7.61
C LYS A 125 -7.87 29.24 -7.74
N TRP A 126 -8.47 29.66 -6.62
CA TRP A 126 -9.56 30.65 -6.61
C TRP A 126 -9.07 32.07 -6.91
N ILE A 127 -7.92 32.48 -6.38
CA ILE A 127 -7.32 33.78 -6.67
C ILE A 127 -6.98 33.87 -8.17
N GLU A 128 -6.37 32.84 -8.73
CA GLU A 128 -6.04 32.75 -10.15
C GLU A 128 -7.30 32.75 -11.04
N TYR A 129 -8.34 32.02 -10.65
CA TYR A 129 -9.63 32.08 -11.35
C TYR A 129 -10.17 33.51 -11.42
N PHE A 130 -10.19 34.23 -10.31
CA PHE A 130 -10.69 35.62 -10.29
C PHE A 130 -9.78 36.64 -10.99
N LEU A 131 -8.49 36.32 -11.14
CA LEU A 131 -7.52 37.20 -11.81
C LEU A 131 -7.44 36.97 -13.32
N TYR A 132 -7.46 35.72 -13.77
CA TYR A 132 -7.02 35.36 -15.11
C TYR A 132 -8.05 34.62 -15.96
N ASP A 133 -9.10 34.05 -15.38
CA ASP A 133 -10.09 33.29 -16.13
C ASP A 133 -11.04 34.24 -16.92
N GLU A 134 -11.27 33.92 -18.18
CA GLU A 134 -12.08 34.76 -19.08
C GLU A 134 -13.55 34.87 -18.62
N GLU A 135 -14.10 33.82 -18.01
CA GLU A 135 -15.47 33.83 -17.47
C GLU A 135 -15.57 34.79 -16.28
N SER A 136 -14.63 34.70 -15.35
CA SER A 136 -14.64 35.51 -14.14
C SER A 136 -14.29 36.98 -14.40
N LYS A 137 -13.67 37.31 -15.53
CA LYS A 137 -13.42 38.71 -15.95
C LYS A 137 -14.71 39.49 -16.16
N SER A 138 -15.82 38.79 -16.51
CA SER A 138 -17.11 39.42 -16.68
C SER A 138 -17.78 39.82 -15.37
N TYR A 139 -17.33 39.29 -14.24
CA TYR A 139 -17.91 39.53 -12.92
C TYR A 139 -17.40 40.87 -12.36
N GLU A 140 -18.30 41.65 -11.85
CA GLU A 140 -18.00 42.88 -11.11
C GLU A 140 -17.30 42.54 -9.76
N MET A 141 -16.55 43.48 -9.18
CA MET A 141 -15.78 43.19 -7.98
C MET A 141 -16.64 42.83 -6.77
N TRP A 142 -17.87 43.37 -6.62
CA TRP A 142 -18.78 42.94 -5.56
C TRP A 142 -19.35 41.55 -5.76
N GLU A 143 -19.53 41.09 -6.99
CA GLU A 143 -19.93 39.72 -7.33
C GLU A 143 -18.81 38.74 -6.98
N LYS A 144 -17.57 39.02 -7.43
CA LYS A 144 -16.39 38.26 -7.05
C LYS A 144 -16.25 38.18 -5.54
N TYR A 145 -16.46 39.28 -4.84
CA TYR A 145 -16.38 39.31 -3.39
C TYR A 145 -17.45 38.45 -2.73
N TRP A 146 -18.69 38.50 -3.21
CA TRP A 146 -19.79 37.71 -2.65
C TRP A 146 -19.55 36.21 -2.85
N VAL A 147 -19.14 35.78 -4.04
CA VAL A 147 -18.78 34.40 -4.36
C VAL A 147 -17.61 33.95 -3.45
N PHE A 148 -16.57 34.75 -3.38
CA PHE A 148 -15.36 34.44 -2.60
C PHE A 148 -15.66 34.28 -1.09
N GLN A 149 -16.44 35.18 -0.51
CA GLN A 149 -16.90 35.07 0.88
C GLN A 149 -17.83 33.86 1.08
N GLY A 150 -18.63 33.54 0.08
CA GLY A 150 -19.47 32.35 0.06
C GLY A 150 -18.63 31.06 0.11
N LEU A 151 -17.65 30.96 -0.76
CA LEU A 151 -16.72 29.81 -0.82
C LEU A 151 -16.01 29.56 0.51
N GLN A 152 -15.65 30.64 1.22
CA GLN A 152 -15.00 30.54 2.53
C GLN A 152 -15.94 30.08 3.64
N SER A 153 -17.24 30.19 3.46
CA SER A 153 -18.27 29.71 4.40
C SER A 153 -18.58 28.21 4.22
N ILE A 154 -18.13 27.63 3.10
CA ILE A 154 -18.40 26.25 2.68
C ILE A 154 -17.32 25.33 3.20
N GLY A 155 -17.71 24.30 3.97
CA GLY A 155 -16.87 23.19 4.37
C GLY A 155 -17.01 22.00 3.42
N LYS A 156 -16.95 20.77 3.97
CA LYS A 156 -17.10 19.54 3.19
C LYS A 156 -18.54 19.36 2.70
N TYR A 157 -18.69 18.89 1.45
CA TYR A 157 -19.98 18.49 0.89
C TYR A 157 -20.37 17.09 1.40
N ASP A 158 -21.60 16.96 1.87
CA ASP A 158 -22.21 15.72 2.30
C ASP A 158 -23.19 15.26 1.20
N LYS A 159 -22.86 14.14 0.55
CA LYS A 159 -23.66 13.60 -0.56
C LYS A 159 -25.02 13.07 -0.09
N GLU A 160 -25.11 12.51 1.13
CA GLU A 160 -26.37 11.96 1.65
C GLU A 160 -27.40 13.07 1.93
N THR A 161 -26.96 14.16 2.52
CA THR A 161 -27.82 15.30 2.86
C THR A 161 -27.86 16.33 1.75
N SER A 162 -27.03 16.23 0.72
CA SER A 162 -26.84 17.23 -0.36
C SER A 162 -26.53 18.62 0.19
N LYS A 163 -25.75 18.72 1.25
CA LYS A 163 -25.41 19.98 1.93
C LYS A 163 -23.93 20.08 2.21
N PHE A 164 -23.43 21.30 2.27
CA PHE A 164 -22.10 21.58 2.75
C PHE A 164 -22.09 21.76 4.28
N SER A 165 -21.07 21.26 4.95
CA SER A 165 -20.79 21.61 6.34
C SER A 165 -20.43 23.09 6.46
N LYS A 166 -20.44 23.61 7.67
CA LYS A 166 -20.00 24.99 7.91
C LYS A 166 -18.48 25.01 8.03
N ARG A 167 -17.86 25.98 7.34
CA ARG A 167 -16.44 26.29 7.51
C ARG A 167 -16.28 27.43 8.51
N ASP A 168 -15.33 27.33 9.40
CA ASP A 168 -14.94 28.37 10.34
C ASP A 168 -13.39 28.48 10.44
N LYS A 169 -12.90 29.30 11.34
CA LYS A 169 -11.46 29.53 11.52
C LYS A 169 -10.64 28.32 11.99
N THR A 170 -11.30 27.27 12.47
CA THR A 170 -10.67 26.03 12.93
C THR A 170 -10.82 24.89 11.93
N THR A 171 -11.38 25.16 10.77
CA THR A 171 -11.57 24.17 9.71
C THR A 171 -10.24 23.88 9.04
N VAL A 172 -9.85 22.62 9.05
CA VAL A 172 -8.59 22.11 8.43
C VAL A 172 -8.77 21.69 6.98
N TYR A 173 -9.99 21.72 6.45
CA TYR A 173 -10.26 21.31 5.07
C TYR A 173 -9.69 22.30 4.05
N PRO A 174 -9.29 21.83 2.84
CA PRO A 174 -8.97 22.71 1.72
C PRO A 174 -10.15 23.59 1.33
N PHE A 175 -9.91 24.62 0.54
CA PHE A 175 -11.01 25.39 -0.05
C PHE A 175 -11.73 24.53 -1.08
N PRO A 176 -13.07 24.54 -1.11
CA PRO A 176 -13.83 23.64 -1.96
C PRO A 176 -13.57 23.92 -3.43
N SER A 177 -13.39 22.85 -4.20
CA SER A 177 -13.47 22.91 -5.66
C SER A 177 -14.93 22.83 -6.06
N VAL A 178 -15.53 23.98 -6.37
CA VAL A 178 -16.90 24.04 -6.85
C VAL A 178 -16.95 24.24 -8.36
N GLU A 179 -18.00 23.73 -9.00
CA GLU A 179 -18.18 23.83 -10.45
C GLU A 179 -18.44 25.28 -10.86
N ARG A 180 -17.62 25.79 -11.77
CA ARG A 180 -17.68 27.19 -12.25
C ARG A 180 -19.04 27.54 -12.89
N GLU A 181 -19.59 26.61 -13.64
CA GLU A 181 -20.92 26.75 -14.26
C GLU A 181 -22.02 27.00 -13.22
N TYR A 182 -21.94 26.38 -12.05
CA TYR A 182 -22.90 26.58 -10.97
C TYR A 182 -22.66 27.90 -10.23
N ILE A 183 -21.44 28.41 -10.22
CA ILE A 183 -21.16 29.77 -9.74
C ILE A 183 -21.90 30.78 -10.61
N PHE A 184 -21.75 30.68 -11.94
CA PHE A 184 -22.44 31.55 -12.90
C PHE A 184 -23.96 31.50 -12.72
N THR A 185 -24.51 30.27 -12.63
CA THR A 185 -25.96 30.07 -12.40
C THR A 185 -26.40 30.68 -11.06
N THR A 186 -25.61 30.55 -10.01
CA THR A 186 -25.88 31.11 -8.67
C THR A 186 -25.85 32.63 -8.69
N LEU A 187 -24.89 33.25 -9.39
CA LEU A 187 -24.82 34.68 -9.59
C LEU A 187 -26.06 35.20 -10.36
N LYS A 188 -26.42 34.54 -11.45
CA LYS A 188 -27.57 34.91 -12.28
C LYS A 188 -28.87 34.85 -11.49
N LEU A 189 -29.09 33.83 -10.67
CA LEU A 189 -30.25 33.75 -9.78
C LEU A 189 -30.31 34.93 -8.82
N MET A 190 -29.19 35.34 -8.26
CA MET A 190 -29.14 36.51 -7.37
C MET A 190 -29.35 37.81 -8.11
N GLU A 191 -28.78 37.98 -9.29
CA GLU A 191 -29.05 39.17 -10.15
C GLU A 191 -30.50 39.29 -10.52
N ASP A 192 -31.14 38.23 -11.00
CA ASP A 192 -32.55 38.23 -11.39
C ASP A 192 -33.46 38.57 -10.20
N PHE A 193 -33.14 38.06 -9.01
CA PHE A 193 -33.84 38.43 -7.79
C PHE A 193 -33.64 39.89 -7.41
N LEU A 194 -32.44 40.44 -7.55
CA LEU A 194 -32.17 41.85 -7.25
C LEU A 194 -32.85 42.80 -8.24
N LYS A 195 -33.07 42.37 -9.49
CA LYS A 195 -33.79 43.12 -10.52
C LYS A 195 -35.30 43.17 -10.24
N ASP A 196 -35.92 41.99 -10.12
CA ASP A 196 -37.39 41.88 -10.13
C ASP A 196 -37.96 41.42 -8.78
N LYS A 197 -37.14 40.98 -7.84
CA LYS A 197 -37.54 40.35 -6.55
C LYS A 197 -38.53 39.17 -6.72
N LYS A 198 -38.64 38.61 -7.91
CA LYS A 198 -39.43 37.42 -8.21
C LYS A 198 -38.49 36.20 -8.02
N SER A 199 -38.97 35.16 -7.37
CA SER A 199 -38.27 33.93 -7.18
C SER A 199 -39.24 32.80 -6.88
N GLU A 200 -38.79 31.58 -7.15
CA GLU A 200 -39.48 30.39 -6.67
C GLU A 200 -39.55 30.38 -5.14
N GLU A 201 -40.63 29.89 -4.58
CA GLU A 201 -40.85 29.92 -3.13
C GLU A 201 -39.75 29.14 -2.37
N ASP A 202 -39.24 28.06 -2.98
CA ASP A 202 -38.24 27.16 -2.39
C ASP A 202 -36.88 27.86 -2.10
N ILE A 203 -36.51 28.88 -2.87
CA ILE A 203 -35.24 29.60 -2.73
C ILE A 203 -35.39 31.04 -2.22
N LYS A 204 -36.62 31.49 -2.04
CA LYS A 204 -36.90 32.85 -1.62
C LYS A 204 -36.20 33.26 -0.34
N GLN A 205 -36.14 32.37 0.63
CA GLN A 205 -35.41 32.61 1.85
C GLN A 205 -33.89 32.76 1.60
N ALA A 206 -33.29 31.88 0.78
CA ALA A 206 -31.86 31.93 0.46
C ALA A 206 -31.50 33.22 -0.30
N LEU A 207 -32.32 33.62 -1.28
CA LEU A 207 -32.13 34.84 -2.04
C LEU A 207 -32.32 36.10 -1.15
N SER A 208 -33.34 36.12 -0.30
CA SER A 208 -33.60 37.28 0.59
C SER A 208 -32.52 37.47 1.65
N THR A 209 -31.87 36.39 2.08
CA THR A 209 -30.72 36.41 3.01
C THR A 209 -29.39 36.65 2.32
N GLY A 210 -29.31 36.54 0.97
CA GLY A 210 -28.06 36.63 0.23
C GLY A 210 -27.05 35.57 0.56
N ASN A 211 -27.50 34.38 1.02
CA ASN A 211 -26.62 33.31 1.45
C ASN A 211 -26.17 32.49 0.26
N PHE A 212 -24.91 32.72 -0.19
CA PHE A 212 -24.29 32.00 -1.32
C PHE A 212 -24.39 30.49 -1.18
N LYS A 213 -24.01 29.95 0.01
CA LYS A 213 -24.01 28.51 0.25
C LYS A 213 -25.37 27.86 -0.03
N LEU A 214 -26.43 28.41 0.48
CA LEU A 214 -27.79 27.88 0.28
C LEU A 214 -28.25 27.96 -1.19
N LEU A 215 -27.88 29.03 -1.89
CA LEU A 215 -28.17 29.15 -3.31
C LEU A 215 -27.35 28.18 -4.16
N TYR A 216 -26.10 28.03 -3.85
CA TYR A 216 -25.21 27.07 -4.52
C TYR A 216 -25.67 25.62 -4.29
N GLU A 217 -26.07 25.26 -3.05
CA GLU A 217 -26.67 23.97 -2.72
C GLU A 217 -27.97 23.71 -3.53
N TYR A 218 -28.80 24.74 -3.70
CA TYR A 218 -29.99 24.62 -4.52
C TYR A 218 -29.66 24.39 -6.00
N VAL A 219 -28.72 25.13 -6.56
CA VAL A 219 -28.27 24.96 -7.96
C VAL A 219 -27.76 23.55 -8.20
N ILE A 220 -26.91 23.02 -7.33
CA ILE A 220 -26.44 21.64 -7.40
C ILE A 220 -27.61 20.66 -7.37
N LYS A 221 -28.54 20.83 -6.42
CA LYS A 221 -29.70 19.93 -6.29
C LYS A 221 -30.57 19.95 -7.55
N GLN A 222 -30.80 21.12 -8.17
CA GLN A 222 -31.56 21.23 -9.40
C GLN A 222 -30.87 20.56 -10.59
N SER A 223 -29.53 20.65 -10.67
CA SER A 223 -28.77 19.98 -11.73
C SER A 223 -28.81 18.45 -11.59
N PHE A 224 -28.78 17.92 -10.37
CA PHE A 224 -28.99 16.48 -10.10
C PHE A 224 -30.40 16.04 -10.56
N LEU A 225 -31.45 16.82 -10.24
CA LEU A 225 -32.82 16.49 -10.62
C LEU A 225 -33.06 16.55 -12.14
N LYS A 226 -32.30 17.40 -12.85
CA LYS A 226 -32.37 17.49 -14.32
C LYS A 226 -31.54 16.45 -15.06
N GLY A 227 -30.81 15.61 -14.34
CA GLY A 227 -29.90 14.62 -14.94
C GLY A 227 -28.65 15.22 -15.58
N GLU A 228 -28.37 16.49 -15.32
CA GLU A 228 -27.19 17.21 -15.82
C GLU A 228 -25.91 16.77 -15.07
N HIS A 229 -26.07 16.19 -13.90
CA HIS A 229 -25.03 15.53 -13.12
C HIS A 229 -25.06 14.01 -13.32
N GLN A 230 -24.84 13.55 -14.53
CA GLN A 230 -24.36 12.19 -14.78
C GLN A 230 -22.83 12.17 -14.84
N SER A 231 -22.18 12.64 -13.81
CA SER A 231 -20.76 12.36 -13.61
C SER A 231 -20.56 11.36 -12.46
N ASN A 232 -21.40 10.34 -12.42
CA ASN A 232 -21.07 9.07 -11.77
C ASN A 232 -20.92 8.04 -12.88
N SER A 233 -20.08 8.30 -13.84
CA SER A 233 -19.49 7.19 -14.55
C SER A 233 -18.43 6.64 -13.60
N ASP A 234 -18.58 5.38 -13.20
CA ASP A 234 -17.50 4.58 -12.64
C ASP A 234 -16.36 4.47 -13.66
N ASP A 235 -16.56 5.05 -14.84
CA ASP A 235 -15.61 5.16 -15.92
C ASP A 235 -14.46 6.09 -15.53
N GLY A 236 -13.28 5.57 -15.59
CA GLY A 236 -12.06 6.27 -15.25
C GLY A 236 -10.85 5.53 -15.73
N LYS A 237 -9.71 5.97 -15.31
CA LYS A 237 -8.46 5.29 -15.64
C LYS A 237 -7.49 5.31 -14.47
N TRP A 238 -6.69 4.25 -14.39
CA TRP A 238 -5.52 4.19 -13.53
C TRP A 238 -4.37 4.97 -14.16
N ILE A 239 -3.75 5.83 -13.38
CA ILE A 239 -2.48 6.48 -13.73
C ILE A 239 -1.42 5.92 -12.79
N LYS A 240 -0.33 5.43 -13.37
CA LYS A 240 0.84 4.95 -12.67
C LYS A 240 1.88 6.06 -12.59
N TYR A 241 2.40 6.30 -11.39
CA TYR A 241 3.56 7.13 -11.12
C TYR A 241 4.71 6.20 -10.74
N GLU A 242 5.73 6.12 -11.56
CA GLU A 242 6.83 5.18 -11.37
C GLU A 242 7.76 5.59 -10.24
N GLN A 243 8.32 4.60 -9.55
CA GLN A 243 9.35 4.83 -8.54
C GLN A 243 10.49 5.67 -9.10
N GLY A 244 10.83 6.78 -8.39
CA GLY A 244 11.89 7.70 -8.79
C GLY A 244 11.50 8.72 -9.86
N SER A 245 10.25 8.74 -10.35
CA SER A 245 9.74 9.78 -11.26
C SER A 245 9.56 11.13 -10.56
N ASP A 246 9.23 12.18 -11.34
CA ASP A 246 9.01 13.52 -10.80
C ASP A 246 7.80 13.53 -9.83
N TYR A 247 8.11 13.69 -8.55
CA TYR A 247 7.09 13.70 -7.49
C TYR A 247 6.13 14.90 -7.58
N ASN A 248 6.50 15.98 -8.26
CA ASN A 248 5.64 17.15 -8.42
C ASN A 248 4.37 16.79 -9.19
N ILE A 249 4.47 15.92 -10.20
CA ILE A 249 3.32 15.47 -11.00
C ILE A 249 2.29 14.74 -10.12
N LEU A 250 2.77 13.84 -9.24
CA LEU A 250 1.89 13.14 -8.29
C LEU A 250 1.29 14.12 -7.28
N ARG A 251 2.11 14.99 -6.67
CA ARG A 251 1.68 15.99 -5.71
C ARG A 251 0.57 16.88 -6.30
N ASP A 252 0.84 17.48 -7.45
CA ASP A 252 -0.08 18.44 -8.08
C ASP A 252 -1.41 17.79 -8.47
N SER A 253 -1.40 16.49 -8.83
CA SER A 253 -2.60 15.74 -9.17
C SER A 253 -3.51 15.40 -7.99
N LEU A 254 -2.96 15.38 -6.77
CA LEU A 254 -3.68 15.04 -5.53
C LEU A 254 -4.00 16.25 -4.65
N GLN A 255 -3.50 17.43 -5.02
CA GLN A 255 -3.74 18.65 -4.29
C GLN A 255 -5.20 19.06 -4.31
N GLY A 256 -5.72 19.56 -3.16
CA GLY A 256 -7.10 19.99 -3.01
C GLY A 256 -8.09 18.88 -2.67
N TYR A 257 -7.64 17.64 -2.56
CA TYR A 257 -8.51 16.50 -2.25
C TYR A 257 -8.39 16.00 -0.80
N TYR A 258 -7.68 16.72 0.06
CA TYR A 258 -7.50 16.38 1.47
C TYR A 258 -7.01 14.94 1.67
N THR A 259 -5.94 14.61 1.00
CA THR A 259 -5.42 13.24 0.94
C THR A 259 -4.65 12.80 2.19
N GLY A 260 -4.38 13.71 3.12
CA GLY A 260 -3.74 13.43 4.42
C GLY A 260 -2.24 13.08 4.32
N TRP A 261 -1.64 12.80 5.46
CA TRP A 261 -0.20 12.53 5.62
C TRP A 261 0.34 11.34 4.81
N CYS A 262 -0.51 10.45 4.35
CA CYS A 262 -0.12 9.23 3.64
C CYS A 262 -0.18 9.36 2.12
N THR A 263 -0.73 10.42 1.63
CA THR A 263 -0.92 10.64 0.21
C THR A 263 -0.35 11.98 -0.17
N ALA A 264 0.87 11.98 -0.56
CA ALA A 264 1.55 12.89 -1.48
C ALA A 264 1.08 14.38 -1.57
N ALA A 265 0.31 14.92 -0.63
CA ALA A 265 -0.14 16.31 -0.67
C ALA A 265 0.99 17.29 -0.32
N GLY A 266 2.04 16.86 0.37
CA GLY A 266 3.22 17.64 0.71
C GLY A 266 4.46 17.23 -0.10
N GLU A 267 5.34 18.19 -0.41
CA GLU A 267 6.55 17.98 -1.20
C GLU A 267 7.41 16.80 -0.68
N ASN A 268 7.63 16.75 0.63
CA ASN A 268 8.43 15.70 1.24
C ASN A 268 7.74 14.32 1.16
N PHE A 269 6.42 14.26 1.34
CA PHE A 269 5.68 13.00 1.30
C PHE A 269 5.62 12.40 -0.10
N ALA A 270 5.33 13.20 -1.13
CA ALA A 270 5.32 12.74 -2.51
C ALA A 270 6.70 12.20 -2.94
N LYS A 271 7.76 12.90 -2.55
CA LYS A 271 9.14 12.52 -2.80
C LYS A 271 9.49 11.19 -2.12
N ASP A 272 9.18 11.04 -0.83
CA ASP A 272 9.47 9.83 -0.07
C ASP A 272 8.65 8.64 -0.58
N GLN A 273 7.39 8.86 -0.96
CA GLN A 273 6.53 7.82 -1.53
C GLN A 273 7.11 7.29 -2.85
N LEU A 274 7.46 8.17 -3.80
CA LEU A 274 8.03 7.75 -5.07
C LEU A 274 9.48 7.27 -4.96
N ALA A 275 10.21 7.65 -3.93
CA ALA A 275 11.50 7.03 -3.62
C ALA A 275 11.33 5.57 -3.15
N GLY A 276 10.25 5.28 -2.39
CA GLY A 276 9.97 3.97 -1.83
C GLY A 276 9.33 2.96 -2.78
N GLY A 277 8.59 3.39 -3.79
CA GLY A 277 7.90 2.50 -4.71
C GLY A 277 7.02 3.20 -5.75
N ASP A 278 6.40 2.40 -6.60
CA ASP A 278 5.40 2.88 -7.56
C ASP A 278 4.15 3.39 -6.81
N PHE A 279 3.42 4.29 -7.45
CA PHE A 279 2.18 4.83 -6.92
C PHE A 279 1.10 4.82 -8.00
N TYR A 280 -0.10 4.36 -7.68
CA TYR A 280 -1.21 4.30 -8.62
C TYR A 280 -2.37 5.13 -8.10
N VAL A 281 -2.99 5.91 -8.99
CA VAL A 281 -4.20 6.65 -8.66
C VAL A 281 -5.27 6.36 -9.72
N TYR A 282 -6.48 6.04 -9.26
CA TYR A 282 -7.65 5.96 -10.11
C TYR A 282 -8.35 7.31 -10.15
N TYR A 283 -8.51 7.84 -11.35
CA TYR A 283 -9.24 9.09 -11.58
C TYR A 283 -10.52 8.78 -12.34
N SER A 284 -11.66 9.22 -11.83
CA SER A 284 -12.88 9.24 -12.62
C SER A 284 -12.81 10.32 -13.70
N LEU A 285 -13.50 10.06 -14.82
CA LEU A 285 -13.54 10.98 -15.95
C LEU A 285 -14.45 12.16 -15.65
N ASP A 286 -14.02 13.35 -16.06
CA ASP A 286 -14.88 14.53 -16.09
C ASP A 286 -15.80 14.52 -17.33
N LYS A 287 -16.65 15.53 -17.48
CA LYS A 287 -17.59 15.69 -18.62
C LYS A 287 -16.89 15.72 -20.00
N ASN A 288 -15.61 16.02 -20.02
CA ASN A 288 -14.80 16.10 -21.24
C ASN A 288 -14.05 14.77 -21.51
N GLY A 289 -14.26 13.74 -20.70
CA GLY A 289 -13.53 12.47 -20.78
C GLY A 289 -12.11 12.55 -20.26
N GLU A 290 -11.76 13.59 -19.49
CA GLU A 290 -10.45 13.73 -18.85
C GLU A 290 -10.48 13.16 -17.43
N ALA A 291 -9.44 12.37 -17.10
CA ALA A 291 -9.29 11.78 -15.77
C ALA A 291 -8.77 12.84 -14.80
N LYS A 292 -9.66 13.43 -14.02
CA LYS A 292 -9.34 14.56 -13.13
C LYS A 292 -9.66 14.33 -11.66
N VAL A 293 -10.67 13.53 -11.34
CA VAL A 293 -11.10 13.37 -9.94
C VAL A 293 -10.48 12.11 -9.33
N PRO A 294 -9.47 12.24 -8.47
CA PRO A 294 -8.82 11.09 -7.84
C PRO A 294 -9.78 10.42 -6.86
N ARG A 295 -9.91 9.08 -6.95
CA ARG A 295 -10.85 8.29 -6.15
C ARG A 295 -10.13 7.25 -5.27
N ILE A 296 -9.14 6.57 -5.83
CA ILE A 296 -8.39 5.49 -5.15
C ILE A 296 -6.90 5.78 -5.31
N ALA A 297 -6.15 5.59 -4.23
CA ALA A 297 -4.69 5.59 -4.24
C ALA A 297 -4.15 4.22 -3.80
N ILE A 298 -3.17 3.69 -4.54
CA ILE A 298 -2.41 2.49 -4.17
C ILE A 298 -0.94 2.88 -4.09
N ARG A 299 -0.37 2.79 -2.90
CA ARG A 299 1.06 2.95 -2.65
C ARG A 299 1.73 1.59 -2.69
N MET A 300 2.82 1.49 -3.43
CA MET A 300 3.64 0.28 -3.47
C MET A 300 4.88 0.43 -2.59
N ASP A 301 5.37 -0.68 -2.04
CA ASP A 301 6.72 -0.82 -1.50
C ASP A 301 7.57 -1.48 -2.59
N GLY A 302 8.37 -0.71 -3.32
CA GLY A 302 8.97 -1.14 -4.58
C GLY A 302 7.94 -1.19 -5.72
N LYS A 303 8.03 -2.21 -6.58
CA LYS A 303 7.17 -2.35 -7.77
C LYS A 303 6.06 -3.41 -7.61
N ASP A 304 6.29 -4.41 -6.76
CA ASP A 304 5.50 -5.64 -6.74
C ASP A 304 4.72 -5.86 -5.45
N LYS A 305 4.96 -5.04 -4.41
CA LYS A 305 4.35 -5.22 -3.10
C LYS A 305 3.44 -4.06 -2.76
N ILE A 306 2.18 -4.35 -2.48
CA ILE A 306 1.21 -3.36 -2.04
C ILE A 306 1.56 -2.90 -0.62
N GLY A 307 1.88 -1.61 -0.48
CA GLY A 307 2.14 -0.99 0.81
C GLY A 307 0.87 -0.53 1.49
N GLU A 308 -0.01 0.15 0.73
CA GLU A 308 -1.26 0.71 1.27
C GLU A 308 -2.26 1.01 0.16
N ILE A 309 -3.55 0.88 0.47
CA ILE A 309 -4.67 1.26 -0.41
C ILE A 309 -5.59 2.21 0.36
N ARG A 310 -6.01 3.30 -0.28
CA ARG A 310 -6.95 4.27 0.30
C ARG A 310 -7.95 4.80 -0.71
N GLY A 311 -9.13 5.14 -0.21
CA GLY A 311 -10.01 6.08 -0.88
C GLY A 311 -9.49 7.52 -0.71
N ILE A 312 -9.82 8.40 -1.63
CA ILE A 312 -9.38 9.81 -1.58
C ILE A 312 -10.53 10.73 -1.21
N ALA A 313 -11.71 10.53 -1.81
CA ALA A 313 -12.81 11.50 -1.73
C ALA A 313 -13.51 11.56 -0.36
N ASP A 314 -13.80 10.43 0.28
CA ASP A 314 -14.62 10.42 1.52
C ASP A 314 -13.77 10.26 2.79
N ASN A 315 -13.09 11.31 3.22
CA ASN A 315 -12.19 11.28 4.40
C ASN A 315 -11.18 10.13 4.33
N GLN A 316 -10.69 9.82 3.12
CA GLN A 316 -9.80 8.70 2.85
C GLN A 316 -10.45 7.31 3.03
N ASN A 317 -11.77 7.25 3.14
CA ASN A 317 -12.51 6.00 3.09
C ASN A 317 -12.69 5.54 1.64
N MET A 318 -12.72 4.24 1.44
CA MET A 318 -13.06 3.65 0.15
C MET A 318 -14.55 3.83 -0.12
N GLU A 319 -14.88 4.42 -1.26
CA GLU A 319 -16.27 4.53 -1.70
C GLU A 319 -16.77 3.15 -2.17
N PRO A 320 -17.99 2.73 -1.78
CA PRO A 320 -18.50 1.39 -2.12
C PRO A 320 -18.50 1.09 -3.62
N GLU A 321 -18.81 2.09 -4.46
CA GLU A 321 -18.83 1.97 -5.92
C GLU A 321 -17.44 1.76 -6.53
N MET A 322 -16.36 2.11 -5.81
CA MET A 322 -14.98 1.91 -6.25
C MET A 322 -14.42 0.52 -5.96
N MET A 323 -15.13 -0.29 -5.19
CA MET A 323 -14.63 -1.62 -4.77
C MET A 323 -14.40 -2.57 -5.94
N SER A 324 -15.32 -2.60 -6.92
CA SER A 324 -15.18 -3.47 -8.11
C SER A 324 -13.97 -3.08 -8.97
N ILE A 325 -13.72 -1.77 -9.10
CA ILE A 325 -12.57 -1.22 -9.85
C ILE A 325 -11.26 -1.56 -9.15
N LEU A 326 -11.27 -1.44 -7.82
CA LEU A 326 -10.11 -1.82 -7.00
C LEU A 326 -9.82 -3.32 -7.10
N GLU A 327 -10.84 -4.18 -6.95
CA GLU A 327 -10.70 -5.64 -7.03
C GLU A 327 -10.12 -6.09 -8.37
N GLU A 328 -10.54 -5.46 -9.48
CA GLU A 328 -9.99 -5.75 -10.80
C GLU A 328 -8.50 -5.34 -10.87
N LYS A 329 -8.16 -4.15 -10.39
CA LYS A 329 -6.76 -3.68 -10.35
C LYS A 329 -5.86 -4.55 -9.49
N LEU A 330 -6.37 -5.05 -8.37
CA LEU A 330 -5.60 -5.89 -7.47
C LEU A 330 -5.18 -7.23 -8.09
N LYS A 331 -5.87 -7.71 -9.13
CA LYS A 331 -5.48 -8.93 -9.84
C LYS A 331 -4.14 -8.80 -10.56
N GLU A 332 -3.70 -7.58 -10.85
CA GLU A 332 -2.41 -7.32 -11.50
C GLU A 332 -1.22 -7.47 -10.53
N PHE A 333 -1.45 -7.46 -9.21
CA PHE A 333 -0.39 -7.45 -8.20
C PHE A 333 -0.15 -8.85 -7.61
N PRO A 334 1.12 -9.33 -7.58
CA PRO A 334 1.44 -10.68 -7.12
C PRO A 334 1.21 -10.88 -5.61
N ASP A 335 1.23 -9.83 -4.80
CA ASP A 335 1.02 -9.91 -3.35
C ASP A 335 -0.42 -9.60 -2.89
N ARG A 336 -1.38 -9.59 -3.82
CA ARG A 336 -2.80 -9.31 -3.57
C ARG A 336 -3.35 -10.07 -2.36
N ASP A 337 -3.19 -11.39 -2.35
CA ASP A 337 -3.79 -12.22 -1.30
C ASP A 337 -3.17 -11.94 0.07
N LYS A 338 -1.88 -11.63 0.10
CA LYS A 338 -1.19 -11.20 1.31
C LYS A 338 -1.69 -9.84 1.81
N TYR A 339 -1.96 -8.92 0.89
CA TYR A 339 -2.54 -7.62 1.24
C TYR A 339 -3.96 -7.77 1.78
N LEU A 340 -4.82 -8.53 1.09
CA LEU A 340 -6.20 -8.79 1.52
C LEU A 340 -6.25 -9.46 2.90
N LYS A 341 -5.32 -10.40 3.17
CA LYS A 341 -5.18 -10.99 4.51
C LYS A 341 -4.88 -9.94 5.56
N LYS A 342 -3.91 -9.04 5.31
CA LYS A 342 -3.57 -7.95 6.24
C LYS A 342 -4.77 -7.05 6.52
N GLU A 343 -5.48 -6.65 5.48
CA GLU A 343 -6.66 -5.79 5.61
C GLU A 343 -7.74 -6.46 6.47
N ASN A 344 -8.05 -7.73 6.20
CA ASN A 344 -9.03 -8.50 6.95
C ASN A 344 -8.59 -8.70 8.41
N ASP A 345 -7.34 -9.05 8.64
CA ASP A 345 -6.77 -9.22 9.99
C ASP A 345 -6.91 -7.91 10.80
N MET A 346 -6.62 -6.75 10.20
CA MET A 346 -6.71 -5.46 10.88
C MET A 346 -8.16 -5.03 11.14
N LYS A 347 -9.09 -5.30 10.23
CA LYS A 347 -10.53 -5.07 10.43
C LYS A 347 -11.05 -5.92 11.58
N LEU A 348 -10.71 -7.20 11.60
CA LEU A 348 -11.14 -8.13 12.64
C LEU A 348 -10.53 -7.76 14.01
N LEU A 349 -9.24 -7.42 14.06
CA LEU A 349 -8.59 -6.96 15.29
C LEU A 349 -9.26 -5.69 15.86
N THR A 350 -9.64 -4.75 14.99
CA THR A 350 -10.35 -3.52 15.39
C THR A 350 -11.74 -3.84 15.95
N LEU A 351 -12.45 -4.78 15.34
CA LEU A 351 -13.75 -5.26 15.85
C LEU A 351 -13.60 -5.91 17.23
N ILE A 352 -12.60 -6.76 17.41
CA ILE A 352 -12.30 -7.45 18.68
C ILE A 352 -11.94 -6.43 19.77
N ASP A 353 -11.06 -5.45 19.48
CA ASP A 353 -10.70 -4.38 20.43
C ASP A 353 -11.96 -3.61 20.90
N LYS A 354 -12.85 -3.28 19.95
CA LYS A 354 -14.12 -2.63 20.27
C LYS A 354 -15.00 -3.51 21.18
N LYS A 355 -15.22 -4.80 20.82
CA LYS A 355 -16.02 -5.72 21.62
C LYS A 355 -15.49 -5.85 23.05
N VAL A 356 -14.17 -6.00 23.21
CA VAL A 356 -13.54 -6.12 24.54
C VAL A 356 -13.70 -4.82 25.35
N ASN A 357 -13.57 -3.66 24.72
CA ASN A 357 -13.80 -2.38 25.41
C ASN A 357 -15.27 -2.16 25.80
N ASP A 358 -16.20 -2.71 25.01
CA ASP A 358 -17.65 -2.66 25.27
C ASP A 358 -18.13 -3.81 26.18
N ASN A 359 -17.22 -4.65 26.71
CA ASN A 359 -17.50 -5.86 27.53
C ASN A 359 -18.41 -6.87 26.82
N ILE A 360 -18.27 -7.03 25.51
CA ILE A 360 -18.99 -8.02 24.70
C ILE A 360 -18.13 -9.28 24.60
N ASP A 361 -18.72 -10.47 24.82
CA ASP A 361 -18.02 -11.73 24.69
C ASP A 361 -17.56 -11.97 23.23
N LEU A 362 -16.35 -12.55 23.10
CA LEU A 362 -15.81 -12.95 21.79
C LEU A 362 -16.32 -14.32 21.39
N THR A 363 -16.53 -14.51 20.09
CA THR A 363 -16.84 -15.85 19.53
C THR A 363 -15.61 -16.75 19.54
N LEU A 364 -15.80 -18.05 19.30
CA LEU A 364 -14.70 -19.01 19.24
C LEU A 364 -13.69 -18.64 18.14
N GLU A 365 -14.17 -18.22 16.98
CA GLU A 365 -13.35 -17.79 15.85
C GLU A 365 -12.55 -16.53 16.18
N GLU A 366 -13.17 -15.56 16.87
CA GLU A 366 -12.49 -14.34 17.32
C GLU A 366 -11.42 -14.65 18.39
N LEU A 367 -11.68 -15.60 19.28
CA LEU A 367 -10.69 -16.09 20.24
C LEU A 367 -9.53 -16.78 19.55
N LYS A 368 -9.79 -17.71 18.62
CA LYS A 368 -8.73 -18.38 17.83
C LYS A 368 -7.88 -17.38 17.06
N PHE A 369 -8.51 -16.38 16.44
CA PHE A 369 -7.81 -15.30 15.76
C PHE A 369 -6.93 -14.51 16.74
N LEU A 370 -7.49 -13.98 17.84
CA LEU A 370 -6.77 -13.16 18.82
C LEU A 370 -5.55 -13.89 19.40
N TYR A 371 -5.69 -15.20 19.66
CA TYR A 371 -4.62 -16.06 20.19
C TYR A 371 -3.75 -16.69 19.10
N GLU A 372 -3.99 -16.34 17.82
CA GLU A 372 -3.20 -16.77 16.66
C GLU A 372 -3.12 -18.31 16.51
N ILE A 373 -4.22 -18.99 16.82
CA ILE A 373 -4.31 -20.46 16.76
C ILE A 373 -4.28 -20.97 15.30
N ASP A 374 -5.03 -20.30 14.42
CA ASP A 374 -5.16 -20.70 13.00
C ASP A 374 -4.16 -19.99 12.09
N GLY A 375 -3.32 -19.11 12.64
CA GLY A 375 -2.26 -18.40 11.91
C GLY A 375 -1.93 -17.05 12.51
N GLN A 376 -0.81 -16.49 12.11
CA GLN A 376 -0.36 -15.20 12.59
C GLN A 376 -1.23 -14.05 12.08
N ILE A 377 -1.49 -13.08 12.95
CA ILE A 377 -2.13 -11.82 12.60
C ILE A 377 -1.12 -10.95 11.89
N ILE A 378 -1.40 -10.58 10.64
CA ILE A 378 -0.51 -9.79 9.80
C ILE A 378 -0.99 -8.34 9.76
N GLY A 379 -0.19 -7.43 10.32
CA GLY A 379 -0.43 -5.98 10.26
C GLY A 379 0.28 -5.29 9.11
N PHE A 380 0.00 -3.99 8.93
CA PHE A 380 0.67 -3.15 7.93
C PHE A 380 2.07 -2.68 8.37
N GLY A 381 2.38 -2.74 9.67
CA GLY A 381 3.70 -2.38 10.21
C GLY A 381 4.73 -3.51 10.10
N TYR A 382 6.00 -3.16 10.37
CA TYR A 382 7.11 -4.13 10.44
C TYR A 382 7.10 -4.97 11.72
N ARG A 383 6.28 -4.64 12.70
CA ARG A 383 6.18 -5.32 14.00
C ARG A 383 4.75 -5.80 14.21
N LYS A 384 4.62 -6.79 15.08
CA LYS A 384 3.32 -7.27 15.56
C LYS A 384 2.50 -6.12 16.16
N ASP A 385 1.21 -6.05 15.83
CA ASP A 385 0.33 -4.99 16.34
C ASP A 385 0.23 -5.04 17.87
N PRO A 386 0.57 -3.96 18.58
CA PRO A 386 0.58 -3.94 20.05
C PRO A 386 -0.80 -4.14 20.68
N ARG A 387 -1.88 -3.88 19.92
CA ARG A 387 -3.26 -4.12 20.39
C ARG A 387 -3.51 -5.58 20.76
N ILE A 388 -2.85 -6.51 20.10
CA ILE A 388 -3.01 -7.95 20.38
C ILE A 388 -2.70 -8.23 21.86
N GLU A 389 -1.56 -7.76 22.34
CA GLU A 389 -1.15 -7.96 23.71
C GLU A 389 -1.96 -7.08 24.71
N GLU A 390 -2.37 -5.87 24.30
CA GLU A 390 -3.24 -5.01 25.10
C GLU A 390 -4.62 -5.64 25.34
N ILE A 391 -5.19 -6.27 24.32
CA ILE A 391 -6.48 -6.96 24.40
C ILE A 391 -6.36 -8.21 25.28
N LYS A 392 -5.33 -9.05 25.07
CA LYS A 392 -5.09 -10.27 25.87
C LYS A 392 -4.98 -9.95 27.37
N ARG A 393 -4.26 -8.89 27.75
CA ARG A 393 -4.11 -8.46 29.15
C ARG A 393 -5.42 -8.08 29.85
N LYS A 394 -6.47 -7.72 29.10
CA LYS A 394 -7.80 -7.38 29.66
C LYS A 394 -8.67 -8.63 29.85
N ARG A 395 -8.19 -9.81 29.44
CA ARG A 395 -8.98 -11.05 29.40
C ARG A 395 -8.46 -12.10 30.37
N ASN A 396 -9.29 -13.10 30.66
CA ASN A 396 -8.88 -14.30 31.40
C ASN A 396 -8.37 -15.35 30.41
N GLU A 397 -7.05 -15.40 30.21
CA GLU A 397 -6.41 -16.30 29.27
C GLU A 397 -6.77 -17.77 29.47
N ARG A 398 -6.87 -18.24 30.73
CA ARG A 398 -7.18 -19.65 31.03
C ARG A 398 -8.61 -20.00 30.58
N LYS A 399 -9.55 -19.10 30.82
CA LYS A 399 -10.94 -19.26 30.35
C LYS A 399 -10.99 -19.23 28.81
N ASP A 400 -10.30 -18.30 28.19
CA ASP A 400 -10.28 -18.21 26.73
C ASP A 400 -9.70 -19.47 26.08
N TYR A 401 -8.57 -19.96 26.58
CA TYR A 401 -7.97 -21.21 26.11
C TYR A 401 -8.85 -22.45 26.40
N SER A 402 -9.58 -22.46 27.51
CA SER A 402 -10.53 -23.55 27.78
C SER A 402 -11.62 -23.63 26.72
N LEU A 403 -12.10 -22.49 26.25
CA LEU A 403 -13.07 -22.42 25.14
C LEU A 403 -12.44 -22.81 23.81
N ILE A 404 -11.26 -22.30 23.49
CA ILE A 404 -10.52 -22.60 22.25
C ILE A 404 -10.27 -24.09 22.11
N PHE A 405 -9.79 -24.74 23.17
CA PHE A 405 -9.39 -26.15 23.15
C PHE A 405 -10.52 -27.09 23.56
N ASN A 406 -11.68 -26.59 23.93
CA ASN A 406 -12.85 -27.36 24.40
C ASN A 406 -12.46 -28.31 25.54
N VAL A 407 -11.79 -27.79 26.54
CA VAL A 407 -11.39 -28.47 27.78
C VAL A 407 -11.90 -27.67 28.99
N LYS A 408 -11.85 -28.28 30.20
CA LYS A 408 -12.20 -27.52 31.39
C LYS A 408 -11.09 -26.52 31.72
N GLU A 409 -11.47 -25.41 32.35
CA GLU A 409 -10.52 -24.33 32.73
C GLU A 409 -9.37 -24.87 33.60
N GLU A 410 -9.68 -25.81 34.53
CA GLU A 410 -8.69 -26.47 35.39
C GLU A 410 -7.74 -27.44 34.66
N GLU A 411 -8.06 -27.81 33.41
CA GLU A 411 -7.26 -28.72 32.55
C GLU A 411 -6.31 -27.94 31.62
N VAL A 412 -6.30 -26.61 31.67
CA VAL A 412 -5.39 -25.73 30.90
C VAL A 412 -4.18 -25.35 31.76
N ALA A 413 -2.98 -25.70 31.34
CA ALA A 413 -1.74 -25.15 31.91
C ALA A 413 -1.32 -23.90 31.14
N LEU A 414 -1.07 -22.77 31.80
CA LEU A 414 -0.63 -21.55 31.14
C LEU A 414 0.91 -21.48 30.94
N SER A 415 1.65 -22.45 31.46
CA SER A 415 3.09 -22.53 31.27
C SER A 415 3.58 -23.98 31.32
N GLN A 416 4.75 -24.25 30.69
CA GLN A 416 5.43 -25.54 30.75
C GLN A 416 5.73 -25.95 32.21
N LYS A 417 6.13 -25.00 33.05
CA LYS A 417 6.38 -25.28 34.49
C LYS A 417 5.13 -25.76 35.21
N GLU A 418 3.98 -25.18 34.94
CA GLU A 418 2.71 -25.60 35.53
C GLU A 418 2.34 -27.02 35.06
N TRP A 419 2.48 -27.30 33.78
CA TRP A 419 2.24 -28.63 33.23
C TRP A 419 3.18 -29.68 33.84
N LEU A 420 4.49 -29.42 33.92
CA LEU A 420 5.48 -30.37 34.47
C LEU A 420 5.22 -30.75 35.96
N ASN A 421 4.57 -29.86 36.72
CA ASN A 421 4.21 -30.17 38.12
C ASN A 421 3.10 -31.22 38.23
N ASN A 422 2.24 -31.36 37.25
CA ASN A 422 1.18 -32.37 37.24
C ASN A 422 0.77 -32.71 35.80
N PRO A 423 1.57 -33.47 35.03
CA PRO A 423 1.35 -33.72 33.61
C PRO A 423 0.00 -34.38 33.30
N GLU A 424 -0.46 -35.30 34.17
CA GLU A 424 -1.71 -36.02 33.95
C GLU A 424 -2.99 -35.17 34.09
N LYS A 425 -2.89 -34.07 34.85
CA LYS A 425 -4.01 -33.16 35.07
C LYS A 425 -4.31 -32.30 33.83
N PHE A 426 -3.28 -31.84 33.15
CA PHE A 426 -3.41 -30.85 32.10
C PHE A 426 -3.54 -31.49 30.72
N LYS A 427 -4.64 -31.17 30.02
CA LYS A 427 -4.91 -31.64 28.65
C LYS A 427 -4.48 -30.63 27.58
N ALA A 428 -4.32 -29.36 27.95
CA ALA A 428 -3.95 -28.30 27.02
C ALA A 428 -2.83 -27.42 27.59
N LEU A 429 -1.87 -27.08 26.74
CA LEU A 429 -0.80 -26.11 26.99
C LEU A 429 -0.77 -25.13 25.81
N PRO A 430 -1.23 -23.88 25.95
CA PRO A 430 -1.17 -22.87 24.90
C PRO A 430 0.25 -22.46 24.49
N GLY A 431 1.20 -22.55 25.42
CA GLY A 431 2.61 -22.26 25.18
C GLY A 431 3.38 -23.40 24.53
N SER A 432 4.70 -23.24 24.48
CA SER A 432 5.64 -24.24 23.94
C SER A 432 6.07 -25.23 25.02
N ILE A 433 6.51 -26.39 24.58
CA ILE A 433 7.28 -27.34 25.35
C ILE A 433 8.73 -27.23 24.86
N ASP A 434 9.53 -26.47 25.61
CA ASP A 434 10.90 -26.13 25.22
C ASP A 434 11.90 -27.05 25.86
N SER A 435 12.96 -27.40 25.11
CA SER A 435 14.24 -27.95 25.60
C SER A 435 14.11 -29.18 26.50
N LEU A 436 13.28 -30.16 26.12
CA LEU A 436 13.33 -31.46 26.75
C LEU A 436 14.51 -32.24 26.17
N TYR A 437 15.63 -32.32 26.94
CA TYR A 437 16.84 -33.09 26.58
C TYR A 437 16.62 -34.58 26.78
N LEU A 438 15.53 -35.11 26.25
CA LEU A 438 15.18 -36.51 26.35
C LEU A 438 15.76 -37.27 25.16
N THR A 439 16.43 -38.39 25.43
CA THR A 439 16.92 -39.34 24.40
C THR A 439 15.94 -40.49 24.14
N SER A 440 14.94 -40.68 25.02
CA SER A 440 13.85 -41.65 24.92
C SER A 440 12.54 -40.99 25.30
N ALA A 441 11.44 -41.41 24.68
CA ALA A 441 10.09 -40.97 25.00
C ALA A 441 9.39 -41.84 26.06
N GLU A 442 10.09 -42.82 26.63
CA GLU A 442 9.52 -43.72 27.65
C GLU A 442 9.03 -42.93 28.87
N GLY A 443 7.76 -43.07 29.24
CA GLY A 443 7.14 -42.35 30.34
C GLY A 443 6.82 -40.86 30.09
N LEU A 444 7.02 -40.36 28.88
CA LEU A 444 6.68 -38.98 28.54
C LEU A 444 5.16 -38.84 28.31
N VAL A 445 4.51 -38.03 29.13
CA VAL A 445 3.05 -37.71 28.98
C VAL A 445 2.92 -36.29 28.51
N LEU A 446 2.65 -36.09 27.20
CA LEU A 446 2.42 -34.79 26.61
C LEU A 446 0.94 -34.36 26.74
N PRO A 447 0.62 -33.05 26.84
CA PRO A 447 -0.75 -32.56 26.72
C PRO A 447 -1.35 -32.96 25.37
N GLN A 448 -2.68 -33.16 25.31
CA GLN A 448 -3.34 -33.53 24.04
C GLN A 448 -3.34 -32.39 23.01
N LEU A 449 -3.19 -31.16 23.47
CA LEU A 449 -3.22 -29.94 22.68
C LEU A 449 -2.07 -29.03 23.12
N VAL A 450 -1.19 -28.67 22.19
CA VAL A 450 -0.07 -27.74 22.41
C VAL A 450 -0.19 -26.62 21.40
N GLY A 451 -0.33 -25.38 21.89
CA GLY A 451 -0.50 -24.19 21.04
C GLY A 451 0.81 -23.66 20.49
N GLY A 452 1.94 -23.91 21.16
CA GLY A 452 3.28 -23.51 20.76
C GLY A 452 4.10 -24.64 20.13
N ASN A 453 5.44 -24.52 20.26
CA ASN A 453 6.39 -25.50 19.73
C ASN A 453 6.55 -26.71 20.65
N ILE A 454 7.01 -27.84 20.07
CA ILE A 454 7.49 -29.00 20.81
C ILE A 454 8.93 -29.26 20.42
N GLU A 455 9.86 -29.14 21.41
CA GLU A 455 11.29 -29.35 21.19
C GLU A 455 11.75 -30.68 21.82
N LEU A 456 11.90 -31.72 20.99
CA LEU A 456 12.43 -33.04 21.32
C LEU A 456 13.69 -33.32 20.50
N ARG A 457 14.62 -32.35 20.46
CA ARG A 457 15.78 -32.34 19.55
C ARG A 457 16.74 -33.51 19.75
N SER A 458 16.83 -34.07 20.96
CA SER A 458 17.75 -35.15 21.30
C SER A 458 17.13 -36.55 21.19
N LEU A 459 15.84 -36.64 20.84
CA LEU A 459 15.11 -37.90 20.74
C LEU A 459 15.64 -38.73 19.56
N ALA A 460 16.18 -39.90 19.82
CA ALA A 460 16.79 -40.75 18.80
C ALA A 460 15.83 -41.80 18.20
N SER A 461 14.77 -42.17 18.92
CA SER A 461 13.70 -43.09 18.49
C SER A 461 12.34 -42.51 18.85
N ALA A 462 11.33 -42.79 18.02
CA ALA A 462 9.95 -42.45 18.31
C ALA A 462 9.22 -43.53 19.15
N ASP A 463 9.90 -44.57 19.59
CA ASP A 463 9.29 -45.62 20.39
C ASP A 463 8.70 -45.07 21.70
N GLY A 464 7.41 -45.33 21.91
CA GLY A 464 6.65 -44.82 23.05
C GLY A 464 6.26 -43.34 22.97
N LEU A 465 6.62 -42.61 21.91
CA LEU A 465 6.24 -41.22 21.74
C LEU A 465 4.74 -41.11 21.37
N VAL A 466 3.98 -40.46 22.22
CA VAL A 466 2.58 -40.10 21.95
C VAL A 466 2.52 -38.58 21.79
N LEU A 467 2.42 -38.14 20.55
CA LEU A 467 2.31 -36.70 20.24
C LEU A 467 0.90 -36.16 20.49
N PRO A 468 0.75 -34.86 20.76
CA PRO A 468 -0.53 -34.18 20.84
C PRO A 468 -1.37 -34.35 19.57
N LYS A 469 -2.70 -34.27 19.73
CA LYS A 469 -3.64 -34.28 18.59
C LYS A 469 -3.50 -33.06 17.68
N SER A 470 -3.00 -31.92 18.24
CA SER A 470 -2.77 -30.66 17.55
C SER A 470 -1.55 -29.98 18.13
N ILE A 471 -0.69 -29.46 17.23
CA ILE A 471 0.49 -28.65 17.52
C ILE A 471 0.34 -27.35 16.74
N GLY A 472 0.19 -26.22 17.44
CA GLY A 472 0.00 -24.91 16.79
C GLY A 472 1.30 -24.30 16.27
N GLY A 473 2.45 -24.68 16.83
CA GLY A 473 3.78 -24.25 16.43
C GLY A 473 4.58 -25.29 15.66
N LYS A 474 5.90 -25.32 15.90
CA LYS A 474 6.89 -26.19 15.24
C LYS A 474 7.13 -27.45 16.05
N ILE A 475 7.52 -28.52 15.37
CA ILE A 475 8.00 -29.73 16.03
C ILE A 475 9.46 -30.01 15.65
N TYR A 476 10.30 -30.20 16.66
CA TYR A 476 11.72 -30.46 16.51
C TYR A 476 12.04 -31.90 16.92
N LEU A 477 12.34 -32.74 15.92
CA LEU A 477 12.75 -34.15 16.03
C LEU A 477 14.06 -34.37 15.29
N ASN A 478 15.02 -33.44 15.46
CA ASN A 478 16.22 -33.35 14.64
C ASN A 478 17.15 -34.59 14.74
N SER A 479 17.16 -35.31 15.86
CA SER A 479 18.00 -36.48 16.04
C SER A 479 17.34 -37.79 15.66
N LEU A 480 16.09 -37.78 15.23
CA LEU A 480 15.34 -38.98 14.83
C LEU A 480 15.90 -39.49 13.49
N THR A 481 16.41 -40.72 13.49
CA THR A 481 17.05 -41.36 12.32
C THR A 481 16.13 -42.31 11.55
N SER A 482 14.99 -42.73 12.15
CA SER A 482 13.94 -43.56 11.56
C SER A 482 12.58 -43.00 11.93
N ALA A 483 11.60 -43.11 11.03
CA ALA A 483 10.22 -42.77 11.31
C ALA A 483 9.39 -43.93 11.89
N GLU A 484 10.01 -45.06 12.16
CA GLU A 484 9.34 -46.20 12.79
C GLU A 484 8.75 -45.81 14.15
N GLY A 485 7.47 -46.08 14.34
CA GLY A 485 6.72 -45.70 15.55
C GLY A 485 6.31 -44.23 15.62
N LEU A 486 6.73 -43.35 14.68
CA LEU A 486 6.36 -41.95 14.67
C LEU A 486 4.92 -41.77 14.14
N VAL A 487 4.03 -41.24 14.98
CA VAL A 487 2.67 -40.86 14.59
C VAL A 487 2.52 -39.36 14.76
N LEU A 488 2.58 -38.64 13.64
CA LEU A 488 2.37 -37.19 13.62
C LEU A 488 0.87 -36.85 13.66
N PRO A 489 0.48 -35.69 14.23
CA PRO A 489 -0.90 -35.21 14.20
C PRO A 489 -1.33 -34.84 12.77
N LYS A 490 -2.65 -34.75 12.52
CA LYS A 490 -3.19 -34.40 11.19
C LYS A 490 -2.79 -33.02 10.69
N SER A 491 -2.50 -32.09 11.60
CA SER A 491 -2.06 -30.74 11.28
C SER A 491 -0.99 -30.26 12.24
N ILE A 492 -0.02 -29.54 11.71
CA ILE A 492 1.03 -28.81 12.43
C ILE A 492 1.07 -27.39 11.91
N GLY A 493 0.96 -26.41 12.80
CA GLY A 493 0.85 -24.99 12.40
C GLY A 493 2.16 -24.35 11.96
N GLY A 494 3.31 -24.95 12.29
CA GLY A 494 4.66 -24.48 11.92
C GLY A 494 5.48 -25.51 11.18
N ASP A 495 6.81 -25.48 11.38
CA ASP A 495 7.78 -26.33 10.71
C ASP A 495 7.84 -27.74 11.32
N ILE A 496 8.28 -28.67 10.49
CA ILE A 496 8.64 -30.03 10.92
C ILE A 496 10.13 -30.25 10.68
N PHE A 497 10.89 -30.46 11.76
CA PHE A 497 12.34 -30.71 11.72
C PHE A 497 12.62 -32.21 11.89
N LEU A 498 12.98 -32.89 10.80
CA LEU A 498 13.37 -34.31 10.73
C LEU A 498 14.72 -34.45 10.03
N ASP A 499 15.67 -33.56 10.38
CA ASP A 499 16.91 -33.36 9.65
C ASP A 499 17.83 -34.61 9.59
N SER A 500 17.78 -35.51 10.59
CA SER A 500 18.58 -36.72 10.61
C SER A 500 17.93 -37.95 10.00
N LEU A 501 16.68 -37.81 9.53
CA LEU A 501 15.94 -38.92 8.90
C LEU A 501 16.60 -39.26 7.56
N THR A 502 17.02 -40.49 7.38
CA THR A 502 17.74 -40.98 6.18
C THR A 502 16.86 -41.73 5.20
N SER A 503 15.70 -42.24 5.65
CA SER A 503 14.67 -42.92 4.85
C SER A 503 13.29 -42.38 5.19
N ALA A 504 12.39 -42.33 4.22
CA ALA A 504 10.98 -41.97 4.42
C ALA A 504 10.11 -43.19 4.76
N GLU A 505 10.69 -44.40 4.91
CA GLU A 505 9.94 -45.59 5.25
C GLU A 505 9.24 -45.42 6.62
N GLY A 506 7.92 -45.66 6.62
CA GLY A 506 7.07 -45.44 7.79
C GLY A 506 6.69 -43.98 8.10
N LEU A 507 7.22 -43.00 7.37
CA LEU A 507 6.89 -41.58 7.57
C LEU A 507 5.52 -41.27 6.99
N VAL A 508 4.59 -40.85 7.85
CA VAL A 508 3.29 -40.32 7.46
C VAL A 508 3.25 -38.84 7.87
N LEU A 509 3.37 -37.96 6.89
CA LEU A 509 3.30 -36.52 7.15
C LEU A 509 1.86 -36.04 7.37
N PRO A 510 1.66 -34.94 8.12
CA PRO A 510 0.35 -34.31 8.30
C PRO A 510 -0.34 -33.92 6.99
N GLU A 511 -1.67 -33.93 6.97
CA GLU A 511 -2.47 -33.43 5.84
C GLU A 511 -2.25 -31.91 5.58
N SER A 512 -1.91 -31.16 6.65
CA SER A 512 -1.64 -29.70 6.60
C SER A 512 -0.41 -29.36 7.45
N ILE A 513 0.52 -28.64 6.83
CA ILE A 513 1.75 -28.11 7.45
C ILE A 513 1.83 -26.62 7.14
N GLY A 514 1.87 -25.81 8.19
CA GLY A 514 1.76 -24.36 8.04
C GLY A 514 3.00 -23.67 7.48
N ASP A 515 4.20 -24.26 7.66
CA ASP A 515 5.48 -23.67 7.24
C ASP A 515 6.41 -24.72 6.61
N ASP A 516 7.67 -24.83 7.01
CA ASP A 516 8.71 -25.60 6.34
C ASP A 516 8.72 -27.10 6.72
N ILE A 517 9.14 -27.94 5.76
CA ILE A 517 9.45 -29.36 5.97
C ILE A 517 10.95 -29.55 5.77
N LEU A 518 11.64 -30.04 6.83
CA LEU A 518 13.09 -30.21 6.83
C LEU A 518 13.45 -31.70 6.90
N LEU A 519 13.87 -32.26 5.76
CA LEU A 519 14.30 -33.65 5.56
C LEU A 519 15.70 -33.65 4.93
N ARG A 520 16.63 -32.90 5.53
CA ARG A 520 17.92 -32.58 4.90
C ARG A 520 18.85 -33.80 4.70
N SER A 521 18.71 -34.84 5.50
CA SER A 521 19.51 -36.06 5.36
C SER A 521 18.86 -37.18 4.56
N LEU A 522 17.62 -36.94 4.03
CA LEU A 522 16.92 -37.94 3.25
C LEU A 522 17.67 -38.24 1.94
N ALA A 523 18.08 -39.49 1.77
CA ALA A 523 18.90 -39.91 0.63
C ALA A 523 18.08 -40.41 -0.57
N SER A 524 16.87 -40.90 -0.33
CA SER A 524 15.91 -41.37 -1.36
C SER A 524 14.52 -40.84 -1.03
N ALA A 525 13.75 -40.55 -2.09
CA ALA A 525 12.33 -40.16 -1.96
C ALA A 525 11.38 -41.35 -1.97
N GLU A 526 11.91 -42.59 -2.02
CA GLU A 526 11.08 -43.80 -1.97
C GLU A 526 10.25 -43.82 -0.68
N GLY A 527 8.93 -44.00 -0.84
CA GLY A 527 7.98 -43.98 0.28
C GLY A 527 7.61 -42.60 0.82
N LEU A 528 8.22 -41.50 0.34
CA LEU A 528 7.87 -40.14 0.75
C LEU A 528 6.52 -39.72 0.15
N VAL A 529 5.54 -39.45 1.01
CA VAL A 529 4.24 -38.89 0.63
C VAL A 529 4.12 -37.49 1.21
N LEU A 530 4.14 -36.49 0.36
CA LEU A 530 3.99 -35.09 0.74
C LEU A 530 2.52 -34.66 0.73
N PRO A 531 2.13 -33.67 1.55
CA PRO A 531 0.77 -33.10 1.52
C PRO A 531 0.50 -32.37 0.19
N GLU A 532 -0.77 -32.13 -0.14
CA GLU A 532 -1.16 -31.48 -1.41
C GLU A 532 -0.61 -30.07 -1.59
N SER A 533 -0.31 -29.36 -0.50
CA SER A 533 0.32 -28.04 -0.50
C SER A 533 1.20 -27.85 0.74
N ILE A 534 2.26 -27.07 0.60
CA ILE A 534 3.17 -26.69 1.68
C ILE A 534 3.18 -25.16 1.74
N GLY A 535 2.85 -24.59 2.90
CA GLY A 535 2.83 -23.12 3.10
C GLY A 535 4.21 -22.47 3.09
N GLY A 536 5.23 -23.19 3.49
CA GLY A 536 6.66 -22.79 3.53
C GLY A 536 7.51 -23.44 2.46
N SER A 537 8.71 -23.87 2.87
CA SER A 537 9.73 -24.48 2.03
C SER A 537 9.80 -26.00 2.24
N ILE A 538 10.36 -26.71 1.27
CA ILE A 538 10.79 -28.09 1.43
C ILE A 538 12.31 -28.22 1.24
N PHE A 539 12.98 -28.86 2.23
CA PHE A 539 14.42 -29.07 2.22
C PHE A 539 14.74 -30.57 2.11
N LEU A 540 15.19 -30.98 0.93
CA LEU A 540 15.61 -32.32 0.55
C LEU A 540 17.08 -32.30 0.09
N SER A 541 17.94 -31.64 0.88
CA SER A 541 19.30 -31.24 0.49
C SER A 541 20.25 -32.40 0.16
N SER A 542 19.99 -33.62 0.66
CA SER A 542 20.83 -34.81 0.41
C SER A 542 20.28 -35.70 -0.71
N LEU A 543 19.11 -35.38 -1.27
CA LEU A 543 18.51 -36.17 -2.33
C LEU A 543 19.34 -36.07 -3.61
N THR A 544 19.82 -37.20 -4.15
CA THR A 544 20.67 -37.22 -5.35
C THR A 544 19.93 -37.65 -6.62
N SER A 545 18.74 -38.25 -6.49
CA SER A 545 17.85 -38.66 -7.57
C SER A 545 16.42 -38.19 -7.27
N ALA A 546 15.67 -37.85 -8.31
CA ALA A 546 14.25 -37.51 -8.19
C ALA A 546 13.34 -38.74 -8.31
N GLU A 547 13.90 -39.93 -8.41
CA GLU A 547 13.11 -41.16 -8.48
C GLU A 547 12.20 -41.31 -7.24
N GLY A 548 10.90 -41.51 -7.48
CA GLY A 548 9.90 -41.61 -6.42
C GLY A 548 9.46 -40.26 -5.81
N LEU A 549 10.09 -39.15 -6.17
CA LEU A 549 9.71 -37.83 -5.65
C LEU A 549 8.44 -37.28 -6.32
N VAL A 550 7.39 -37.09 -5.52
CA VAL A 550 6.16 -36.44 -5.96
C VAL A 550 6.00 -35.15 -5.14
N LEU A 551 6.29 -34.02 -5.79
CA LEU A 551 6.13 -32.71 -5.16
C LEU A 551 4.67 -32.23 -5.20
N PRO A 552 4.24 -31.42 -4.21
CA PRO A 552 2.91 -30.79 -4.19
C PRO A 552 2.64 -29.89 -5.38
N LYS A 553 1.37 -29.58 -5.65
CA LYS A 553 1.00 -28.66 -6.74
C LYS A 553 1.51 -27.22 -6.53
N SER A 554 1.72 -26.80 -5.29
CA SER A 554 2.24 -25.50 -4.93
C SER A 554 3.11 -25.56 -3.68
N ILE A 555 4.17 -24.75 -3.65
CA ILE A 555 5.05 -24.55 -2.51
C ILE A 555 5.15 -23.05 -2.27
N GLY A 556 4.83 -22.62 -1.04
CA GLY A 556 4.71 -21.21 -0.70
C GLY A 556 6.03 -20.45 -0.69
N ARG A 557 7.18 -21.16 -0.47
CA ARG A 557 8.51 -20.55 -0.44
C ARG A 557 9.51 -21.33 -1.30
N HIS A 558 10.50 -21.98 -0.73
CA HIS A 558 11.65 -22.52 -1.44
C HIS A 558 11.62 -24.04 -1.62
N ILE A 559 12.24 -24.52 -2.69
CA ILE A 559 12.55 -25.92 -2.92
C ILE A 559 14.08 -26.09 -2.89
N ASP A 560 14.59 -26.88 -1.96
CA ASP A 560 16.01 -27.19 -1.87
C ASP A 560 16.29 -28.64 -2.26
N LEU A 561 16.75 -28.83 -3.49
CA LEU A 561 17.20 -30.07 -4.08
C LEU A 561 18.66 -29.94 -4.54
N ARG A 562 19.49 -29.26 -3.70
CA ARG A 562 20.86 -28.86 -4.08
C ARG A 562 21.79 -29.98 -4.46
N SER A 563 21.57 -31.21 -4.00
CA SER A 563 22.40 -32.36 -4.30
C SER A 563 21.91 -33.21 -5.49
N LEU A 564 20.78 -32.82 -6.10
CA LEU A 564 20.24 -33.51 -7.27
C LEU A 564 21.18 -33.34 -8.46
N THR A 565 21.62 -34.46 -9.07
CA THR A 565 22.62 -34.44 -10.16
C THR A 565 21.99 -34.59 -11.55
N SER A 566 20.76 -35.10 -11.64
CA SER A 566 19.96 -35.24 -12.87
C SER A 566 18.53 -34.76 -12.65
N ALA A 567 17.90 -34.17 -13.65
CA ALA A 567 16.49 -33.80 -13.64
C ALA A 567 15.56 -34.93 -14.12
N GLU A 568 16.10 -36.13 -14.41
CA GLU A 568 15.30 -37.28 -14.83
C GLU A 568 14.27 -37.62 -13.74
N GLY A 569 13.01 -37.69 -14.14
CA GLY A 569 11.87 -37.96 -13.23
C GLY A 569 11.43 -36.77 -12.37
N LEU A 570 12.14 -35.61 -12.38
CA LEU A 570 11.78 -34.45 -11.60
C LEU A 570 10.56 -33.73 -12.19
N VAL A 571 9.48 -33.65 -11.43
CA VAL A 571 8.29 -32.86 -11.76
C VAL A 571 8.17 -31.75 -10.73
N LEU A 572 8.47 -30.51 -11.12
CA LEU A 572 8.34 -29.34 -10.28
C LEU A 572 6.90 -28.81 -10.24
N PRO A 573 6.47 -28.18 -9.12
CA PRO A 573 5.17 -27.52 -9.02
C PRO A 573 5.00 -26.39 -10.04
N GLN A 574 3.77 -26.05 -10.41
CA GLN A 574 3.51 -24.91 -11.31
C GLN A 574 3.83 -23.55 -10.68
N HIS A 575 3.74 -23.46 -9.35
CA HIS A 575 4.00 -22.25 -8.57
C HIS A 575 4.96 -22.53 -7.42
N VAL A 576 6.05 -21.79 -7.37
CA VAL A 576 7.01 -21.74 -6.28
C VAL A 576 7.14 -20.29 -5.83
N GLY A 577 6.62 -19.97 -4.64
CA GLY A 577 6.56 -18.60 -4.13
C GLY A 577 7.93 -17.98 -3.78
N GLY A 578 8.94 -18.82 -3.55
CA GLY A 578 10.35 -18.44 -3.33
C GLY A 578 11.26 -18.94 -4.45
N GLY A 579 12.43 -19.49 -4.07
CA GLY A 579 13.43 -19.95 -5.04
C GLY A 579 13.52 -21.45 -5.19
N ILE A 580 14.25 -21.88 -6.22
CA ILE A 580 14.56 -23.28 -6.50
C ILE A 580 16.07 -23.44 -6.49
N ASN A 581 16.56 -24.37 -5.66
CA ASN A 581 17.98 -24.73 -5.59
C ASN A 581 18.22 -26.13 -6.22
N LEU A 582 18.89 -26.13 -7.36
CA LEU A 582 19.33 -27.31 -8.12
C LEU A 582 20.84 -27.18 -8.38
N SER A 583 21.62 -26.77 -7.38
CA SER A 583 23.01 -26.34 -7.54
C SER A 583 23.96 -27.43 -8.06
N SER A 584 23.68 -28.72 -7.84
CA SER A 584 24.52 -29.83 -8.31
C SER A 584 24.09 -30.38 -9.67
N LEU A 585 23.01 -29.84 -10.26
CA LEU A 585 22.53 -30.28 -11.58
C LEU A 585 23.56 -29.94 -12.66
N THR A 586 24.05 -30.93 -13.41
CA THR A 586 25.12 -30.76 -14.41
C THR A 586 24.58 -30.62 -15.85
N SER A 587 23.35 -31.06 -16.11
CA SER A 587 22.62 -30.96 -17.39
C SER A 587 21.19 -30.46 -17.14
N ALA A 588 20.65 -29.67 -18.04
CA ALA A 588 19.24 -29.25 -18.03
C ALA A 588 18.33 -30.22 -18.83
N GLU A 589 18.86 -31.32 -19.31
CA GLU A 589 18.06 -32.34 -20.02
C GLU A 589 16.95 -32.87 -19.09
N GLY A 590 15.71 -32.80 -19.59
CA GLY A 590 14.52 -33.18 -18.81
C GLY A 590 14.04 -32.19 -17.79
N LEU A 591 14.78 -31.08 -17.54
CA LEU A 591 14.36 -30.05 -16.58
C LEU A 591 13.24 -29.19 -17.12
N VAL A 592 12.08 -29.20 -16.45
CA VAL A 592 10.95 -28.30 -16.72
C VAL A 592 10.76 -27.39 -15.51
N LEU A 593 11.18 -26.14 -15.65
CA LEU A 593 11.00 -25.13 -14.61
C LEU A 593 9.56 -24.61 -14.54
N PRO A 594 9.07 -24.23 -13.36
CA PRO A 594 7.76 -23.58 -13.20
C PRO A 594 7.65 -22.27 -13.97
N GLN A 595 6.44 -21.91 -14.40
CA GLN A 595 6.20 -20.60 -15.01
C GLN A 595 6.34 -19.43 -14.01
N HIS A 596 6.13 -19.69 -12.71
CA HIS A 596 6.23 -18.71 -11.65
C HIS A 596 7.19 -19.20 -10.55
N VAL A 597 8.31 -18.48 -10.42
CA VAL A 597 9.32 -18.63 -9.37
C VAL A 597 9.54 -17.23 -8.76
N GLY A 598 9.40 -17.08 -7.44
CA GLY A 598 9.33 -15.76 -6.82
C GLY A 598 10.68 -15.09 -6.57
N ASP A 599 11.76 -15.85 -6.29
CA ASP A 599 12.98 -15.24 -5.75
C ASP A 599 14.27 -15.62 -6.48
N TYR A 600 14.64 -16.91 -6.55
CA TYR A 600 15.90 -17.32 -7.20
C TYR A 600 15.78 -18.68 -7.91
N ILE A 601 16.65 -18.86 -8.92
CA ILE A 601 16.92 -20.15 -9.60
C ILE A 601 18.44 -20.39 -9.54
N GLU A 602 18.86 -21.40 -8.77
CA GLU A 602 20.26 -21.79 -8.62
C GLU A 602 20.57 -23.07 -9.41
N LEU A 603 21.39 -22.94 -10.44
CA LEU A 603 21.88 -24.00 -11.33
C LEU A 603 23.42 -23.91 -11.43
N ARG A 604 24.08 -23.89 -10.26
CA ARG A 604 25.50 -23.54 -10.10
C ARG A 604 26.47 -24.44 -10.83
N SER A 605 26.13 -25.72 -11.01
CA SER A 605 27.01 -26.72 -11.66
C SER A 605 26.68 -26.94 -13.14
N LEU A 606 25.68 -26.23 -13.68
CA LEU A 606 25.30 -26.35 -15.08
C LEU A 606 26.41 -25.77 -15.97
N THR A 607 26.96 -26.58 -16.90
CA THR A 607 28.06 -26.19 -17.79
C THR A 607 27.64 -25.83 -19.18
N SER A 608 26.44 -26.28 -19.66
CA SER A 608 25.79 -25.93 -20.93
C SER A 608 24.36 -25.48 -20.69
N ALA A 609 23.86 -24.58 -21.54
CA ALA A 609 22.46 -24.15 -21.52
C ALA A 609 21.56 -25.05 -22.40
N ASP A 610 22.09 -26.12 -22.98
CA ASP A 610 21.31 -27.02 -23.81
C ASP A 610 20.12 -27.61 -23.05
N GLY A 611 18.92 -27.42 -23.58
CA GLY A 611 17.67 -27.88 -22.97
C GLY A 611 17.16 -26.98 -21.86
N LEU A 612 17.90 -25.94 -21.44
CA LEU A 612 17.44 -25.02 -20.38
C LEU A 612 16.36 -24.05 -20.88
N VAL A 613 15.18 -24.14 -20.31
CA VAL A 613 14.08 -23.20 -20.55
C VAL A 613 13.78 -22.45 -19.27
N LEU A 614 14.15 -21.17 -19.21
CA LEU A 614 13.87 -20.29 -18.07
C LEU A 614 12.46 -19.65 -18.17
N PRO A 615 11.78 -19.42 -17.03
CA PRO A 615 10.49 -18.75 -17.04
C PRO A 615 10.62 -17.31 -17.52
N GLN A 616 9.77 -16.90 -18.47
CA GLN A 616 9.90 -15.57 -19.11
C GLN A 616 9.45 -14.41 -18.21
N HIS A 617 8.56 -14.67 -17.27
CA HIS A 617 8.13 -13.70 -16.24
C HIS A 617 8.82 -14.01 -14.91
N PHE A 618 10.11 -13.67 -14.84
CA PHE A 618 10.94 -13.93 -13.65
C PHE A 618 11.74 -12.69 -13.29
N GLY A 619 11.51 -12.14 -12.12
CA GLY A 619 12.18 -10.93 -11.63
C GLY A 619 13.29 -11.18 -10.60
N GLY A 620 13.67 -12.43 -10.36
CA GLY A 620 14.58 -12.82 -9.29
C GLY A 620 16.05 -12.94 -9.70
N TYR A 621 16.81 -13.73 -8.89
CA TYR A 621 18.23 -14.00 -9.10
C TYR A 621 18.45 -15.33 -9.86
N ILE A 622 19.30 -15.33 -10.89
CA ILE A 622 19.70 -16.52 -11.64
C ILE A 622 21.19 -16.79 -11.41
N ASP A 623 21.52 -17.99 -10.94
CA ASP A 623 22.90 -18.44 -10.73
C ASP A 623 23.28 -19.56 -11.72
N LEU A 624 24.01 -19.19 -12.75
CA LEU A 624 24.56 -20.04 -13.81
C LEU A 624 26.10 -19.92 -13.82
N ARG A 625 26.71 -19.83 -12.63
CA ARG A 625 28.12 -19.47 -12.49
C ARG A 625 29.11 -20.41 -13.17
N SER A 626 28.77 -21.67 -13.43
CA SER A 626 29.65 -22.65 -14.10
C SER A 626 29.40 -22.73 -15.61
N LEU A 627 28.48 -21.94 -16.16
CA LEU A 627 28.22 -21.91 -17.59
C LEU A 627 29.43 -21.33 -18.32
N THR A 628 29.96 -22.07 -19.30
CA THR A 628 31.17 -21.66 -20.05
C THR A 628 30.88 -21.10 -21.43
N SER A 629 29.69 -21.35 -21.98
CA SER A 629 29.17 -20.80 -23.24
C SER A 629 27.75 -20.28 -23.06
N ALA A 630 27.40 -19.21 -23.75
CA ALA A 630 26.04 -18.67 -23.76
C ALA A 630 25.20 -19.26 -24.93
N GLU A 631 25.75 -20.22 -25.70
CA GLU A 631 25.03 -20.86 -26.78
C GLU A 631 23.76 -21.55 -26.24
N GLY A 632 22.62 -21.30 -26.86
CA GLY A 632 21.31 -21.82 -26.43
C GLY A 632 20.69 -21.14 -25.22
N LEU A 633 21.39 -20.22 -24.52
CA LEU A 633 20.88 -19.55 -23.36
C LEU A 633 19.84 -18.49 -23.73
N VAL A 634 18.60 -18.66 -23.26
CA VAL A 634 17.53 -17.67 -23.38
C VAL A 634 17.17 -17.16 -22.01
N LEU A 635 17.56 -15.91 -21.71
CA LEU A 635 17.27 -15.24 -20.45
C LEU A 635 15.89 -14.58 -20.46
N PRO A 636 15.23 -14.45 -19.28
CA PRO A 636 13.99 -13.68 -19.13
C PRO A 636 14.22 -12.20 -19.45
N GLN A 637 13.16 -11.48 -19.85
CA GLN A 637 13.29 -10.05 -20.17
C GLN A 637 13.58 -9.17 -18.94
N HIS A 638 13.17 -9.62 -17.73
CA HIS A 638 13.36 -8.92 -16.46
C HIS A 638 14.02 -9.85 -15.48
N VAL A 639 15.11 -9.43 -14.88
CA VAL A 639 15.79 -10.14 -13.77
C VAL A 639 16.32 -9.15 -12.74
N ARG A 640 16.50 -9.59 -11.50
CA ARG A 640 17.20 -8.81 -10.49
C ARG A 640 18.71 -8.92 -10.66
N ASP A 641 19.26 -10.11 -10.60
CA ASP A 641 20.69 -10.38 -10.69
C ASP A 641 20.95 -11.63 -11.56
N ILE A 642 22.09 -11.64 -12.26
CA ILE A 642 22.55 -12.79 -13.03
C ILE A 642 24.00 -13.09 -12.70
N ASN A 643 24.31 -14.34 -12.40
CA ASN A 643 25.66 -14.83 -12.25
C ASN A 643 26.05 -15.76 -13.42
N LEU A 644 26.98 -15.30 -14.24
CA LEU A 644 27.60 -15.98 -15.38
C LEU A 644 29.12 -15.88 -15.24
N SER A 645 29.64 -16.01 -14.01
CA SER A 645 31.03 -15.67 -13.68
C SER A 645 32.09 -16.55 -14.33
N SER A 646 31.75 -17.72 -14.87
CA SER A 646 32.69 -18.58 -15.63
C SER A 646 32.60 -18.40 -17.16
N LEU A 647 31.70 -17.52 -17.63
CA LEU A 647 31.57 -17.27 -19.06
C LEU A 647 32.80 -16.53 -19.60
N THR A 648 33.48 -17.08 -20.59
CA THR A 648 34.72 -16.53 -21.15
C THR A 648 34.53 -15.69 -22.40
N SER A 649 33.44 -15.90 -23.15
CA SER A 649 33.00 -15.12 -24.32
C SER A 649 31.56 -14.66 -24.14
N ALA A 650 31.24 -13.49 -24.69
CA ALA A 650 29.87 -13.00 -24.76
C ALA A 650 29.14 -13.41 -26.05
N ASP A 651 29.77 -14.24 -26.88
CA ASP A 651 29.17 -14.71 -28.12
C ASP A 651 27.86 -15.47 -27.83
N GLY A 652 26.78 -15.10 -28.48
CA GLY A 652 25.46 -15.67 -28.31
C GLY A 652 24.73 -15.19 -27.05
N LEU A 653 25.36 -14.39 -26.18
CA LEU A 653 24.72 -13.87 -24.97
C LEU A 653 23.76 -12.74 -25.29
N VAL A 654 22.47 -12.97 -25.04
CA VAL A 654 21.43 -11.94 -25.10
C VAL A 654 21.01 -11.59 -23.67
N LEU A 655 21.41 -10.40 -23.21
CA LEU A 655 21.06 -9.94 -21.87
C LEU A 655 19.60 -9.46 -21.80
N PRO A 656 18.95 -9.56 -20.61
CA PRO A 656 17.61 -9.05 -20.38
C PRO A 656 17.52 -7.55 -20.64
N GLN A 657 16.35 -7.06 -21.07
CA GLN A 657 16.13 -5.61 -21.25
C GLN A 657 16.21 -4.84 -19.94
N HIS A 658 15.81 -5.47 -18.83
CA HIS A 658 15.82 -4.85 -17.50
C HIS A 658 16.55 -5.72 -16.48
N VAL A 659 17.66 -5.18 -15.94
CA VAL A 659 18.44 -5.80 -14.87
C VAL A 659 18.44 -4.88 -13.66
N GLY A 660 17.78 -5.31 -12.57
CA GLY A 660 17.61 -4.50 -11.35
C GLY A 660 18.86 -4.37 -10.49
N GLY A 661 19.72 -5.40 -10.49
CA GLY A 661 20.92 -5.52 -9.67
C GLY A 661 22.18 -5.75 -10.49
N TYR A 662 22.90 -6.86 -10.24
CA TYR A 662 24.21 -7.12 -10.82
C TYR A 662 24.19 -8.14 -11.94
N ILE A 663 25.07 -7.95 -12.94
CA ILE A 663 25.49 -8.95 -13.91
C ILE A 663 26.93 -9.33 -13.58
N ASP A 664 27.21 -10.62 -13.33
CA ASP A 664 28.56 -11.12 -13.03
C ASP A 664 29.12 -11.87 -14.24
N LEU A 665 30.17 -11.30 -14.86
CA LEU A 665 30.92 -11.79 -16.02
C LEU A 665 32.44 -11.75 -15.73
N ASN A 666 32.85 -12.10 -14.51
CA ASN A 666 34.24 -11.92 -14.05
C ASN A 666 35.30 -12.68 -14.86
N SER A 667 34.95 -13.75 -15.57
CA SER A 667 35.87 -14.52 -16.41
C SER A 667 35.89 -14.12 -17.90
N LEU A 668 35.13 -13.09 -18.27
CA LEU A 668 35.09 -12.63 -19.66
C LEU A 668 36.47 -12.19 -20.14
N THR A 669 36.88 -12.65 -21.33
CA THR A 669 38.23 -12.35 -21.85
C THR A 669 38.21 -11.20 -22.87
N SER A 670 37.07 -10.89 -23.46
CA SER A 670 36.84 -9.83 -24.43
C SER A 670 35.45 -9.26 -24.27
N ALA A 671 35.27 -7.97 -24.56
CA ALA A 671 33.95 -7.35 -24.67
C ALA A 671 33.24 -7.65 -26.00
N GLU A 672 33.88 -8.35 -26.92
CA GLU A 672 33.30 -8.70 -28.24
C GLU A 672 32.02 -9.54 -28.04
N GLY A 673 30.98 -9.20 -28.78
CA GLY A 673 29.66 -9.82 -28.65
C GLY A 673 28.81 -9.35 -27.47
N LEU A 674 29.36 -8.61 -26.49
CA LEU A 674 28.59 -8.15 -25.37
C LEU A 674 27.69 -6.96 -25.76
N VAL A 675 26.39 -7.08 -25.44
CA VAL A 675 25.40 -6.03 -25.65
C VAL A 675 24.66 -5.77 -24.34
N LEU A 676 24.85 -4.59 -23.78
CA LEU A 676 24.23 -4.17 -22.51
C LEU A 676 22.86 -3.51 -22.75
N PRO A 677 21.90 -3.64 -21.81
CA PRO A 677 20.64 -2.90 -21.87
C PRO A 677 20.86 -1.38 -21.92
N HIS A 678 20.01 -0.64 -22.63
CA HIS A 678 20.22 0.79 -22.96
C HIS A 678 20.54 1.68 -21.75
N TYR A 679 19.87 1.49 -20.62
CA TYR A 679 20.08 2.27 -19.37
C TYR A 679 20.84 1.52 -18.28
N PHE A 680 21.55 0.44 -18.64
CA PHE A 680 22.25 -0.36 -17.64
C PHE A 680 23.40 0.43 -16.99
N ASN A 681 23.39 0.47 -15.67
CA ASN A 681 24.46 1.12 -14.90
C ASN A 681 25.70 0.23 -14.88
N LEU A 682 26.79 0.67 -15.52
CA LEU A 682 28.04 -0.09 -15.64
C LEU A 682 28.68 -0.42 -14.28
N ASN A 683 28.36 0.32 -13.19
CA ASN A 683 28.78 -0.04 -11.85
C ASN A 683 28.17 -1.34 -11.33
N LYS A 684 27.08 -1.79 -11.94
CA LYS A 684 26.44 -3.08 -11.66
C LYS A 684 27.00 -4.23 -12.51
N LEU A 685 27.89 -3.97 -13.44
CA LEU A 685 28.63 -5.00 -14.19
C LEU A 685 29.89 -5.39 -13.41
N LYS A 686 29.99 -6.66 -13.05
CA LYS A 686 31.21 -7.28 -12.55
C LYS A 686 31.89 -7.96 -13.73
N CYS A 687 33.01 -7.42 -14.19
CA CYS A 687 33.86 -7.95 -15.26
C CYS A 687 35.29 -7.46 -15.03
N PRO A 688 36.29 -8.01 -15.73
CA PRO A 688 37.68 -7.52 -15.67
C PRO A 688 37.77 -6.04 -16.00
N ASP A 689 38.69 -5.33 -15.33
CA ASP A 689 38.81 -3.85 -15.45
C ASP A 689 39.10 -3.38 -16.87
N ASN A 690 39.93 -4.10 -17.63
CA ASN A 690 40.24 -3.80 -19.03
C ASN A 690 38.98 -3.84 -19.92
N ILE A 691 38.05 -4.76 -19.67
CA ILE A 691 36.78 -4.87 -20.40
C ILE A 691 35.87 -3.71 -20.01
N LYS A 692 35.83 -3.35 -18.72
CA LYS A 692 35.07 -2.21 -18.24
C LYS A 692 35.54 -0.89 -18.86
N GLU A 693 36.85 -0.71 -18.95
CA GLU A 693 37.47 0.44 -19.62
C GLU A 693 37.15 0.48 -21.13
N GLU A 694 37.18 -0.67 -21.80
CA GLU A 694 36.82 -0.77 -23.23
C GLU A 694 35.36 -0.34 -23.47
N ILE A 695 34.42 -0.81 -22.62
CA ILE A 695 33.00 -0.44 -22.69
C ILE A 695 32.81 1.05 -22.45
N MET A 696 33.50 1.62 -21.43
CA MET A 696 33.45 3.07 -21.14
C MET A 696 33.97 3.93 -22.29
N ASN A 697 34.99 3.48 -22.97
CA ASN A 697 35.60 4.21 -24.10
C ASN A 697 34.78 4.09 -25.38
N ASN A 698 33.90 3.09 -25.51
CA ASN A 698 33.12 2.83 -26.73
C ASN A 698 31.65 2.51 -26.40
N PRO A 699 30.90 3.36 -25.71
CA PRO A 699 29.55 3.04 -25.22
C PRO A 699 28.59 2.72 -26.36
N ASP A 700 28.65 3.41 -27.49
CA ASP A 700 27.76 3.20 -28.65
C ASP A 700 27.90 1.79 -29.26
N LYS A 701 29.02 1.10 -29.05
CA LYS A 701 29.26 -0.26 -29.51
C LYS A 701 28.59 -1.31 -28.62
N TYR A 702 28.49 -1.02 -27.31
CA TYR A 702 28.14 -2.02 -26.30
C TYR A 702 26.75 -1.85 -25.67
N TYR A 703 26.04 -0.73 -25.92
CA TYR A 703 24.70 -0.53 -25.42
C TYR A 703 23.64 -0.73 -26.52
N MET A 704 22.54 -1.37 -26.18
CA MET A 704 21.37 -1.48 -27.05
C MET A 704 20.88 -0.10 -27.48
N ALA A 705 20.48 0.07 -28.75
CA ALA A 705 19.79 1.26 -29.17
C ALA A 705 18.45 1.41 -28.43
N PRO A 706 18.01 2.65 -28.11
CA PRO A 706 16.75 2.86 -27.41
C PRO A 706 15.58 2.29 -28.22
N THR A 707 14.71 1.56 -27.55
CA THR A 707 13.49 1.01 -28.15
C THR A 707 12.47 2.11 -28.45
N GLU A 708 11.42 1.81 -29.24
CA GLU A 708 10.32 2.78 -29.46
C GLU A 708 9.56 3.13 -28.17
N GLU A 709 9.58 2.25 -27.16
CA GLU A 709 9.03 2.53 -25.83
C GLU A 709 9.91 3.47 -25.03
N ASP A 710 11.23 3.30 -25.09
CA ASP A 710 12.20 4.21 -24.47
C ASP A 710 12.08 5.62 -25.04
N LYS A 711 11.88 5.74 -26.37
CA LYS A 711 11.69 7.03 -27.06
C LYS A 711 10.38 7.74 -26.69
N LYS A 712 9.34 6.98 -26.32
CA LYS A 712 8.06 7.55 -25.85
C LYS A 712 8.15 8.05 -24.41
N GLY A 713 9.01 7.46 -23.56
CA GLY A 713 9.26 7.90 -22.19
C GLY A 713 10.01 9.24 -22.09
N ILE A 714 10.81 9.61 -23.12
CA ILE A 714 11.60 10.87 -23.15
C ILE A 714 10.75 12.06 -23.65
N LYS A 715 9.57 11.83 -24.27
CA LYS A 715 8.69 12.89 -24.81
C LYS A 715 7.51 13.26 -23.90
N LYS A 716 7.45 12.76 -22.72
CA LYS A 716 6.49 13.14 -21.67
C LYS A 716 7.24 13.56 -20.43
#